data_20469d8eb9b97aac46417cd48f67c60f
#
_entry.id   20469d8eb9b97aac46417cd48f67c60f
#
_cell.length_a   1.000
_cell.length_b   1.000
_cell.length_c   1.000
_cell.angle_alpha   90.00
_cell.angle_beta   90.00
_cell.angle_gamma   90.00
#
_symmetry.space_group_name_H-M   'P 1'
#
loop_
_entity.id
_entity.type
_entity.pdbx_description
1 polymer ?
#
loop_
_entity_poly.entity_id
_entity_poly.type
_entity_poly.pdbx_seq_one_letter_code
_entity_poly.pdbx_strand_id
1 'polypeptide(L)'
;MSQTAIIERAAGSMMKPIRVAVIGAGASGLVTAKYLRQARQYFGILDIEVRIFEREDGVGGVYKYKVYEEAEMVSSKYLTAFSDFRVPKDLPDFLPVEDYVRYLEGFCTQFDLWGIIETNTEIVRVSHTANGHRVFFRRSPGLEVAESQDGEESWDCDAIAVCSGLNNVPSISYIEGLENVKHLHSSEVKERTQFGLNTSVMILGVGETAMDLAHLAVTSEAREVVMCHKGGFFCAKKVVPLPVVMQVWKPDPHQKPVDTAIASFLDTAYLPERLQHSNLLWSVYDKTFKALHYLSGGTAAGPDQWVGEIEGERNNVDSLFLVKSDRALPYLNEGNRPQDIFSRIRAFVMNIELKNTSGRKILTAPWPLAFRDDGTVVFPDSKKREHVEALSRVIKPDLVVAATGYVRRFDFLDDGYPEPSELDVRGIWRRGEVTAGFIGFVRPGIGAIPPLAELQAQLWVLNLLRHKYPQQMALHAPDASQGESNDDAIPHYEIDYALKARGGHDLFKSKHGVEQESYAYQLALDMGSAPTFSFMKRQGFKALFTWAMGSNFNTKFRLIGPWRWTKGALPIMRGELFDVVKQTGGGVFFTTYTLLPLLLFGSLTLLLHATAGILRLVGMKERANKMLGTGNIPRREGDNL
;
A
#
# COMPACT_ATOMS: atom_id res chain seq x y z
N MET A 1 -19.07 -27.60 -40.99
CA MET A 1 -19.51 -26.25 -40.54
C MET A 1 -18.31 -25.66 -39.81
N SER A 2 -17.83 -24.50 -40.23
CA SER A 2 -16.66 -23.86 -39.63
C SER A 2 -16.98 -23.35 -38.24
N GLN A 3 -16.00 -23.32 -37.34
CA GLN A 3 -16.13 -22.75 -36.00
C GLN A 3 -16.67 -21.34 -36.01
N THR A 4 -16.45 -20.59 -37.07
CA THR A 4 -16.99 -19.25 -37.30
C THR A 4 -18.53 -19.23 -37.39
N ALA A 5 -19.14 -20.23 -38.04
CA ALA A 5 -20.60 -20.33 -38.19
C ALA A 5 -21.33 -20.76 -36.90
N ILE A 6 -20.60 -21.42 -35.98
CA ILE A 6 -21.13 -21.77 -34.65
C ILE A 6 -21.11 -20.53 -33.74
N ILE A 7 -20.08 -19.71 -33.85
CA ILE A 7 -19.91 -18.45 -33.10
C ILE A 7 -20.98 -17.42 -33.55
N GLU A 8 -21.25 -17.32 -34.87
CA GLU A 8 -22.27 -16.41 -35.38
C GLU A 8 -23.71 -16.84 -35.03
N ARG A 9 -24.01 -18.14 -34.90
CA ARG A 9 -25.30 -18.62 -34.44
C ARG A 9 -25.54 -18.47 -32.93
N ALA A 10 -24.51 -18.49 -32.12
CA ALA A 10 -24.59 -18.16 -30.68
C ALA A 10 -24.78 -16.65 -30.43
N ALA A 11 -24.37 -15.80 -31.35
CA ALA A 11 -24.54 -14.35 -31.31
C ALA A 11 -25.95 -13.86 -31.61
N GLY A 12 -26.90 -14.73 -31.91
CA GLY A 12 -28.27 -14.38 -32.32
C GLY A 12 -29.23 -13.97 -31.21
N SER A 13 -28.86 -14.03 -29.94
CA SER A 13 -29.51 -13.32 -28.85
C SER A 13 -28.70 -12.06 -28.59
N MET A 14 -29.18 -10.88 -28.91
CA MET A 14 -28.53 -9.60 -28.55
C MET A 14 -28.40 -9.53 -27.04
N MET A 15 -27.28 -10.07 -26.51
CA MET A 15 -26.94 -9.89 -25.10
C MET A 15 -26.69 -8.39 -24.89
N LYS A 16 -27.51 -7.78 -24.05
CA LYS A 16 -27.38 -6.37 -23.69
C LYS A 16 -26.04 -6.15 -23.01
N PRO A 17 -25.22 -5.17 -23.43
CA PRO A 17 -23.97 -4.88 -22.74
C PRO A 17 -24.24 -4.55 -21.27
N ILE A 18 -23.38 -5.04 -20.38
CA ILE A 18 -23.48 -4.66 -18.97
C ILE A 18 -23.02 -3.21 -18.79
N ARG A 19 -23.63 -2.54 -17.83
CA ARG A 19 -23.39 -1.15 -17.47
C ARG A 19 -22.71 -1.11 -16.12
N VAL A 20 -21.57 -0.45 -16.02
CA VAL A 20 -20.78 -0.39 -14.77
C VAL A 20 -20.48 1.05 -14.40
N ALA A 21 -20.91 1.45 -13.20
CA ALA A 21 -20.55 2.74 -12.61
C ALA A 21 -19.25 2.59 -11.80
N VAL A 22 -18.26 3.40 -12.12
CA VAL A 22 -17.02 3.52 -11.33
C VAL A 22 -17.07 4.84 -10.56
N ILE A 23 -16.98 4.78 -9.23
CA ILE A 23 -17.14 5.94 -8.36
C ILE A 23 -15.77 6.43 -7.91
N GLY A 24 -15.28 7.50 -8.55
CA GLY A 24 -13.97 8.13 -8.33
C GLY A 24 -12.97 7.86 -9.45
N ALA A 25 -12.28 8.93 -9.91
CA ALA A 25 -11.22 8.90 -10.93
C ALA A 25 -9.81 9.00 -10.34
N GLY A 26 -9.60 8.45 -9.15
CA GLY A 26 -8.27 8.18 -8.60
C GLY A 26 -7.64 6.95 -9.25
N ALA A 27 -6.41 6.60 -8.83
CA ALA A 27 -5.66 5.46 -9.37
C ALA A 27 -6.47 4.15 -9.41
N SER A 28 -7.29 3.89 -8.36
CA SER A 28 -8.13 2.68 -8.27
C SER A 28 -9.25 2.66 -9.30
N GLY A 29 -9.95 3.79 -9.50
CA GLY A 29 -11.03 3.88 -10.48
C GLY A 29 -10.53 3.79 -11.91
N LEU A 30 -9.42 4.48 -12.22
CA LEU A 30 -8.82 4.46 -13.53
C LEU A 30 -8.37 3.05 -13.95
N VAL A 31 -7.69 2.32 -13.03
CA VAL A 31 -7.26 0.95 -13.34
C VAL A 31 -8.42 -0.03 -13.43
N THR A 32 -9.49 0.17 -12.65
CA THR A 32 -10.71 -0.64 -12.73
C THR A 32 -11.40 -0.44 -14.08
N ALA A 33 -11.60 0.80 -14.50
CA ALA A 33 -12.20 1.12 -15.79
C ALA A 33 -11.39 0.57 -16.97
N LYS A 34 -10.05 0.63 -16.89
CA LYS A 34 -9.19 0.02 -17.90
C LYS A 34 -9.46 -1.48 -18.05
N TYR A 35 -9.53 -2.25 -16.94
CA TYR A 35 -9.78 -3.70 -17.03
C TYR A 35 -11.20 -4.03 -17.49
N LEU A 36 -12.19 -3.25 -17.12
CA LEU A 36 -13.55 -3.36 -17.67
C LEU A 36 -13.54 -3.17 -19.21
N ARG A 37 -12.90 -2.13 -19.71
CA ARG A 37 -12.79 -1.90 -21.17
C ARG A 37 -11.97 -2.97 -21.90
N GLN A 38 -10.92 -3.49 -21.25
CA GLN A 38 -10.08 -4.54 -21.83
C GLN A 38 -10.74 -5.94 -21.82
N ALA A 39 -11.87 -6.13 -21.14
CA ALA A 39 -12.56 -7.41 -21.08
C ALA A 39 -12.88 -7.96 -22.50
N ARG A 40 -13.21 -7.09 -23.45
CA ARG A 40 -13.39 -7.48 -24.86
C ARG A 40 -12.14 -8.12 -25.46
N GLN A 41 -10.99 -7.48 -25.23
CA GLN A 41 -9.71 -7.96 -25.79
C GLN A 41 -9.28 -9.31 -25.20
N TYR A 42 -9.50 -9.51 -23.89
CA TYR A 42 -9.04 -10.70 -23.20
C TYR A 42 -10.03 -11.86 -23.28
N PHE A 43 -11.32 -11.59 -23.29
CA PHE A 43 -12.37 -12.61 -23.16
C PHE A 43 -13.36 -12.64 -24.31
N GLY A 44 -13.23 -11.77 -25.33
CA GLY A 44 -14.18 -11.70 -26.44
C GLY A 44 -15.60 -11.27 -26.02
N ILE A 45 -15.73 -10.67 -24.85
CA ILE A 45 -17.01 -10.21 -24.30
C ILE A 45 -17.44 -8.93 -25.02
N LEU A 46 -18.76 -8.74 -25.17
CA LEU A 46 -19.34 -7.51 -25.72
C LEU A 46 -18.86 -6.28 -24.94
N ASP A 47 -18.87 -5.12 -25.60
CA ASP A 47 -18.48 -3.87 -24.99
C ASP A 47 -19.24 -3.63 -23.68
N ILE A 48 -18.48 -3.32 -22.62
CA ILE A 48 -19.02 -2.94 -21.34
C ILE A 48 -19.21 -1.42 -21.38
N GLU A 49 -20.41 -0.94 -21.09
CA GLU A 49 -20.67 0.48 -20.93
C GLU A 49 -20.15 0.92 -19.56
N VAL A 50 -19.04 1.66 -19.54
CA VAL A 50 -18.40 2.14 -18.31
C VAL A 50 -18.56 3.65 -18.20
N ARG A 51 -18.98 4.14 -17.05
CA ARG A 51 -18.96 5.56 -16.69
C ARG A 51 -18.16 5.73 -15.39
N ILE A 52 -17.25 6.70 -15.39
CA ILE A 52 -16.49 7.08 -14.19
C ILE A 52 -17.05 8.41 -13.70
N PHE A 53 -17.55 8.43 -12.47
CA PHE A 53 -18.08 9.63 -11.83
C PHE A 53 -17.01 10.19 -10.89
N GLU A 54 -16.55 11.41 -11.18
CA GLU A 54 -15.54 12.11 -10.36
C GLU A 54 -16.10 13.44 -9.87
N ARG A 55 -16.08 13.63 -8.56
CA ARG A 55 -16.58 14.83 -7.91
C ARG A 55 -15.74 16.07 -8.26
N GLU A 56 -14.44 15.89 -8.36
CA GLU A 56 -13.50 16.96 -8.62
C GLU A 56 -13.39 17.28 -10.14
N ASP A 57 -12.65 18.32 -10.48
CA ASP A 57 -12.49 18.81 -11.86
C ASP A 57 -11.55 17.98 -12.74
N GLY A 58 -10.94 16.93 -12.20
CA GLY A 58 -9.98 16.12 -12.94
C GLY A 58 -9.60 14.82 -12.24
N VAL A 59 -8.74 14.06 -12.89
CA VAL A 59 -8.25 12.77 -12.40
C VAL A 59 -7.10 12.93 -11.40
N GLY A 60 -6.86 11.88 -10.59
CA GLY A 60 -5.74 11.81 -9.67
C GLY A 60 -6.13 11.60 -8.20
N GLY A 61 -7.36 11.95 -7.82
CA GLY A 61 -7.88 11.76 -6.46
C GLY A 61 -7.00 12.41 -5.40
N VAL A 62 -6.64 11.67 -4.35
CA VAL A 62 -5.81 12.17 -3.23
C VAL A 62 -4.50 12.81 -3.69
N TYR A 63 -3.92 12.31 -4.77
CA TYR A 63 -2.64 12.80 -5.30
C TYR A 63 -2.75 14.16 -6.00
N LYS A 64 -3.92 14.65 -6.33
CA LYS A 64 -4.16 15.98 -6.88
C LYS A 64 -4.77 16.91 -5.83
N TYR A 65 -5.74 16.46 -5.06
CA TYR A 65 -6.60 17.34 -4.26
C TYR A 65 -6.24 17.40 -2.78
N LYS A 66 -5.50 16.41 -2.24
CA LYS A 66 -5.10 16.38 -0.82
C LYS A 66 -3.59 16.46 -0.63
N VAL A 67 -2.92 17.16 -1.53
CA VAL A 67 -1.47 17.38 -1.50
C VAL A 67 -1.11 18.69 -0.83
N TYR A 68 0.12 18.77 -0.40
CA TYR A 68 0.78 19.92 0.20
C TYR A 68 2.12 20.17 -0.51
N GLU A 69 2.68 21.33 -0.28
CA GLU A 69 3.96 21.76 -0.82
C GLU A 69 5.05 20.69 -0.66
N GLU A 70 5.83 20.45 -1.70
CA GLU A 70 6.89 19.43 -1.73
C GLU A 70 6.43 17.99 -1.43
N ALA A 71 5.14 17.68 -1.61
CA ALA A 71 4.66 16.31 -1.42
C ALA A 71 5.31 15.34 -2.40
N GLU A 72 5.75 14.19 -1.87
CA GLU A 72 6.48 13.17 -2.62
C GLU A 72 5.91 11.79 -2.35
N MET A 73 5.93 10.92 -3.35
CA MET A 73 5.52 9.52 -3.19
C MET A 73 6.43 8.81 -2.17
N VAL A 74 5.84 8.06 -1.29
CA VAL A 74 6.56 7.28 -0.25
C VAL A 74 6.92 5.86 -0.69
N SER A 75 6.52 5.45 -1.88
CA SER A 75 6.91 4.21 -2.54
C SER A 75 7.58 4.53 -3.87
N SER A 76 8.56 3.72 -4.26
CA SER A 76 9.29 3.96 -5.50
C SER A 76 8.39 3.86 -6.74
N LYS A 77 8.78 4.55 -7.80
CA LYS A 77 8.11 4.48 -9.11
C LYS A 77 8.01 3.04 -9.64
N TYR A 78 8.95 2.18 -9.26
CA TYR A 78 8.98 0.78 -9.70
C TYR A 78 7.87 -0.04 -9.06
N LEU A 79 7.60 0.19 -7.76
CA LEU A 79 6.55 -0.49 -7.02
C LEU A 79 5.17 0.14 -7.29
N THR A 80 5.10 1.46 -7.46
CA THR A 80 3.84 2.20 -7.59
C THR A 80 3.23 2.11 -8.99
N ALA A 81 4.06 1.93 -10.03
CA ALA A 81 3.59 1.86 -11.41
C ALA A 81 2.71 0.63 -11.69
N PHE A 82 1.69 0.82 -12.52
CA PHE A 82 0.88 -0.29 -13.03
C PHE A 82 1.69 -1.27 -13.88
N SER A 83 1.19 -2.49 -14.01
CA SER A 83 1.92 -3.61 -14.62
C SER A 83 2.36 -3.36 -16.07
N ASP A 84 1.52 -2.67 -16.83
CA ASP A 84 1.66 -2.46 -18.28
C ASP A 84 1.74 -0.98 -18.69
N PHE A 85 1.90 -0.09 -17.71
CA PHE A 85 2.19 1.32 -17.92
C PHE A 85 3.27 1.77 -16.94
N ARG A 86 4.51 1.87 -17.43
CA ARG A 86 5.67 2.15 -16.59
C ARG A 86 5.98 3.64 -16.53
N VAL A 87 6.46 4.09 -15.38
CA VAL A 87 6.94 5.46 -15.21
C VAL A 87 8.23 5.66 -16.03
N PRO A 88 8.42 6.82 -16.72
CA PRO A 88 9.64 7.12 -17.45
C PRO A 88 10.91 6.98 -16.60
N LYS A 89 12.00 6.50 -17.23
CA LYS A 89 13.25 6.19 -16.52
C LYS A 89 13.98 7.42 -15.99
N ASP A 90 13.84 8.53 -16.68
CA ASP A 90 14.47 9.83 -16.39
C ASP A 90 13.86 10.54 -15.18
N LEU A 91 12.64 10.17 -14.77
CA LEU A 91 12.03 10.70 -13.57
C LEU A 91 12.70 10.12 -12.30
N PRO A 92 12.66 10.84 -11.15
CA PRO A 92 13.22 10.37 -9.90
C PRO A 92 12.58 9.08 -9.41
N ASP A 93 13.30 8.30 -8.60
CA ASP A 93 12.81 7.01 -8.08
C ASP A 93 11.60 7.18 -7.15
N PHE A 94 11.55 8.28 -6.39
CA PHE A 94 10.37 8.72 -5.64
C PHE A 94 9.83 9.96 -6.33
N LEU A 95 8.64 9.86 -6.87
CA LEU A 95 8.06 10.92 -7.69
C LEU A 95 7.56 12.09 -6.82
N PRO A 96 7.80 13.35 -7.21
CA PRO A 96 6.90 14.42 -6.83
C PRO A 96 5.46 14.04 -7.17
N VAL A 97 4.52 14.43 -6.32
CA VAL A 97 3.13 13.97 -6.48
C VAL A 97 2.51 14.48 -7.79
N GLU A 98 2.94 15.66 -8.27
CA GLU A 98 2.51 16.21 -9.55
C GLU A 98 2.94 15.34 -10.75
N ASP A 99 4.14 14.75 -10.68
CA ASP A 99 4.61 13.81 -11.71
C ASP A 99 3.76 12.52 -11.70
N TYR A 100 3.32 12.09 -10.52
CA TYR A 100 2.41 10.95 -10.44
C TYR A 100 1.02 11.27 -11.00
N VAL A 101 0.51 12.49 -10.82
CA VAL A 101 -0.75 12.93 -11.47
C VAL A 101 -0.59 12.92 -12.99
N ARG A 102 0.52 13.48 -13.52
CA ARG A 102 0.82 13.43 -14.97
C ARG A 102 0.92 11.99 -15.49
N TYR A 103 1.47 11.07 -14.69
CA TYR A 103 1.48 9.64 -15.00
C TYR A 103 0.06 9.08 -15.11
N LEU A 104 -0.86 9.43 -14.21
CA LEU A 104 -2.26 9.00 -14.26
C LEU A 104 -3.01 9.61 -15.46
N GLU A 105 -2.75 10.87 -15.81
CA GLU A 105 -3.29 11.52 -17.01
C GLU A 105 -2.78 10.82 -18.28
N GLY A 106 -1.50 10.50 -18.33
CA GLY A 106 -0.90 9.68 -19.39
C GLY A 106 -1.52 8.28 -19.48
N PHE A 107 -1.85 7.68 -18.36
CA PHE A 107 -2.57 6.41 -18.29
C PHE A 107 -3.98 6.53 -18.91
N CYS A 108 -4.71 7.61 -18.61
CA CYS A 108 -6.01 7.86 -19.22
C CYS A 108 -5.92 7.99 -20.74
N THR A 109 -4.90 8.66 -21.23
CA THR A 109 -4.63 8.82 -22.67
C THR A 109 -4.25 7.48 -23.32
N GLN A 110 -3.35 6.72 -22.71
CA GLN A 110 -2.87 5.43 -23.22
C GLN A 110 -3.99 4.41 -23.36
N PHE A 111 -4.94 4.41 -22.43
CA PHE A 111 -6.03 3.43 -22.38
C PHE A 111 -7.39 4.01 -22.84
N ASP A 112 -7.39 5.19 -23.44
CA ASP A 112 -8.57 5.87 -23.99
C ASP A 112 -9.71 5.98 -22.96
N LEU A 113 -9.40 6.48 -21.76
CA LEU A 113 -10.36 6.59 -20.68
C LEU A 113 -11.07 7.94 -20.63
N TRP A 114 -10.55 8.99 -21.26
CA TRP A 114 -11.09 10.34 -21.15
C TRP A 114 -12.56 10.46 -21.53
N GLY A 115 -13.00 9.73 -22.56
CA GLY A 115 -14.38 9.77 -23.04
C GLY A 115 -15.43 9.14 -22.09
N ILE A 116 -14.99 8.49 -21.01
CA ILE A 116 -15.88 7.84 -20.03
C ILE A 116 -15.77 8.46 -18.63
N ILE A 117 -14.94 9.52 -18.46
CA ILE A 117 -14.76 10.22 -17.18
C ILE A 117 -15.67 11.44 -17.17
N GLU A 118 -16.55 11.51 -16.19
CA GLU A 118 -17.41 12.63 -15.91
C GLU A 118 -16.92 13.36 -14.66
N THR A 119 -16.15 14.42 -14.88
CA THR A 119 -15.66 15.29 -13.81
C THR A 119 -16.76 16.23 -13.31
N ASN A 120 -16.54 16.87 -12.16
CA ASN A 120 -17.52 17.75 -11.49
C ASN A 120 -18.88 17.05 -11.28
N THR A 121 -18.85 15.72 -11.08
CA THR A 121 -20.06 14.90 -10.97
C THR A 121 -19.98 14.06 -9.68
N GLU A 122 -20.69 14.52 -8.67
CA GLU A 122 -20.73 13.87 -7.35
C GLU A 122 -21.84 12.84 -7.27
N ILE A 123 -21.50 11.60 -6.88
CA ILE A 123 -22.51 10.60 -6.52
C ILE A 123 -23.05 10.97 -5.14
N VAL A 124 -24.37 11.22 -5.10
CA VAL A 124 -25.06 11.59 -3.86
C VAL A 124 -25.76 10.41 -3.21
N ARG A 125 -26.18 9.42 -4.02
CA ARG A 125 -26.82 8.21 -3.51
C ARG A 125 -26.66 7.04 -4.49
N VAL A 126 -26.58 5.82 -3.96
CA VAL A 126 -26.64 4.56 -4.72
C VAL A 126 -27.65 3.65 -4.04
N SER A 127 -28.57 3.09 -4.81
CA SER A 127 -29.61 2.18 -4.32
C SER A 127 -29.63 0.88 -5.11
N HIS A 128 -30.06 -0.20 -4.48
CA HIS A 128 -30.36 -1.45 -5.15
C HIS A 128 -31.60 -1.30 -6.06
N THR A 129 -31.59 -1.98 -7.18
CA THR A 129 -32.76 -2.19 -8.04
C THR A 129 -33.03 -3.69 -8.17
N ALA A 130 -34.14 -4.07 -8.81
CA ALA A 130 -34.45 -5.48 -9.00
C ALA A 130 -33.37 -6.27 -9.78
N ASN A 131 -32.57 -5.59 -10.62
CA ASN A 131 -31.60 -6.23 -11.53
C ASN A 131 -30.18 -5.67 -11.45
N GLY A 132 -29.89 -4.79 -10.48
CA GLY A 132 -28.59 -4.13 -10.34
C GLY A 132 -28.67 -2.95 -9.40
N HIS A 133 -28.15 -1.81 -9.83
CA HIS A 133 -28.03 -0.61 -9.01
C HIS A 133 -28.54 0.62 -9.76
N ARG A 134 -28.93 1.65 -9.01
CA ARG A 134 -29.20 2.99 -9.51
C ARG A 134 -28.28 3.96 -8.81
N VAL A 135 -27.48 4.68 -9.58
CA VAL A 135 -26.65 5.77 -9.08
C VAL A 135 -27.34 7.10 -9.30
N PHE A 136 -27.40 7.92 -8.26
CA PHE A 136 -27.92 9.28 -8.30
C PHE A 136 -26.74 10.22 -8.16
N PHE A 137 -26.66 11.21 -9.04
CA PHE A 137 -25.53 12.10 -9.10
C PHE A 137 -25.94 13.54 -9.37
N ARG A 138 -25.08 14.47 -8.94
CA ARG A 138 -25.27 15.90 -9.14
C ARG A 138 -24.04 16.45 -9.86
N ARG A 139 -24.29 17.31 -10.85
CA ARG A 139 -23.23 18.06 -11.53
C ARG A 139 -23.07 19.42 -10.85
N SER A 140 -21.82 19.80 -10.53
CA SER A 140 -21.53 21.13 -9.99
C SER A 140 -21.78 22.18 -11.06
N PRO A 141 -22.46 23.30 -10.76
CA PRO A 141 -22.75 24.36 -11.72
C PRO A 141 -21.46 25.09 -12.09
N GLY A 142 -20.83 24.70 -13.18
CA GLY A 142 -19.65 25.36 -13.76
C GLY A 142 -19.68 25.28 -15.28
N LEU A 143 -20.53 24.46 -15.84
CA LEU A 143 -20.79 24.32 -17.27
C LEU A 143 -22.29 24.41 -17.49
N GLU A 144 -22.70 25.33 -18.34
CA GLU A 144 -24.07 25.66 -18.74
C GLU A 144 -25.01 24.43 -18.80
N VAL A 145 -25.79 24.20 -17.78
CA VAL A 145 -26.95 23.29 -17.83
C VAL A 145 -28.13 23.96 -17.14
N ALA A 146 -29.24 23.96 -17.88
CA ALA A 146 -30.50 24.57 -17.57
C ALA A 146 -31.05 24.18 -16.18
N GLU A 147 -31.72 25.14 -15.58
CA GLU A 147 -32.52 25.10 -14.35
C GLU A 147 -33.47 23.88 -14.28
N SER A 148 -33.01 22.79 -13.66
CA SER A 148 -33.93 21.83 -13.02
C SER A 148 -33.87 22.03 -11.51
N GLN A 149 -34.99 22.17 -10.88
CA GLN A 149 -35.13 22.63 -9.47
C GLN A 149 -34.49 21.72 -8.43
N ASP A 150 -33.98 20.51 -8.77
CA ASP A 150 -33.29 19.61 -7.85
C ASP A 150 -31.93 19.08 -8.37
N GLY A 151 -31.55 19.36 -9.61
CA GLY A 151 -30.19 19.05 -10.13
C GLY A 151 -29.70 17.60 -9.98
N GLU A 152 -30.55 16.66 -9.55
CA GLU A 152 -30.19 15.26 -9.36
C GLU A 152 -30.57 14.44 -10.60
N GLU A 153 -29.56 13.83 -11.22
CA GLU A 153 -29.72 12.88 -12.31
C GLU A 153 -29.56 11.45 -11.80
N SER A 154 -30.04 10.47 -12.54
CA SER A 154 -29.85 9.07 -12.21
C SER A 154 -29.47 8.20 -13.39
N TRP A 155 -28.76 7.12 -13.12
CA TRP A 155 -28.35 6.13 -14.11
C TRP A 155 -28.45 4.72 -13.54
N ASP A 156 -29.13 3.82 -14.27
CA ASP A 156 -29.24 2.41 -13.90
C ASP A 156 -28.05 1.63 -14.45
N CYS A 157 -27.44 0.80 -13.62
CA CYS A 157 -26.28 -0.02 -13.97
C CYS A 157 -26.38 -1.44 -13.38
N ASP A 158 -25.64 -2.36 -13.98
CA ASP A 158 -25.59 -3.77 -13.56
C ASP A 158 -24.60 -4.03 -12.44
N ALA A 159 -23.60 -3.16 -12.30
CA ALA A 159 -22.59 -3.25 -11.25
C ALA A 159 -22.01 -1.88 -10.91
N ILE A 160 -21.48 -1.77 -9.70
CA ILE A 160 -20.77 -0.59 -9.23
C ILE A 160 -19.35 -0.96 -8.75
N ALA A 161 -18.40 -0.10 -9.01
CA ALA A 161 -17.06 -0.14 -8.43
C ALA A 161 -16.84 1.10 -7.56
N VAL A 162 -16.86 0.92 -6.26
CA VAL A 162 -16.56 1.98 -5.30
C VAL A 162 -15.04 2.16 -5.25
N CYS A 163 -14.56 3.32 -5.71
CA CYS A 163 -13.16 3.68 -5.83
C CYS A 163 -12.87 5.05 -5.18
N SER A 164 -13.69 5.45 -4.21
CA SER A 164 -13.66 6.77 -3.57
C SER A 164 -12.46 7.01 -2.65
N GLY A 165 -11.61 5.99 -2.45
CA GLY A 165 -10.34 6.07 -1.73
C GLY A 165 -10.47 5.97 -0.21
N LEU A 166 -9.33 5.69 0.44
CA LEU A 166 -9.23 5.51 1.90
C LEU A 166 -9.32 6.81 2.69
N ASN A 167 -8.95 7.93 2.09
CA ASN A 167 -8.79 9.21 2.77
C ASN A 167 -9.97 10.14 2.44
N ASN A 168 -11.18 9.73 2.80
CA ASN A 168 -12.39 10.45 2.42
C ASN A 168 -12.70 11.59 3.38
N VAL A 169 -13.00 11.26 4.63
CA VAL A 169 -13.49 12.21 5.62
C VAL A 169 -12.39 12.46 6.64
N PRO A 170 -11.94 13.72 6.79
CA PRO A 170 -10.98 14.09 7.84
C PRO A 170 -11.46 13.66 9.23
N SER A 171 -10.54 13.14 10.03
CA SER A 171 -10.82 12.70 11.40
C SER A 171 -10.00 13.50 12.38
N ILE A 172 -10.65 14.39 13.13
CA ILE A 172 -10.03 15.11 14.23
C ILE A 172 -10.39 14.40 15.54
N SER A 173 -9.35 13.91 16.25
CA SER A 173 -9.57 13.30 17.57
C SER A 173 -10.08 14.34 18.55
N TYR A 174 -11.10 13.99 19.32
CA TYR A 174 -11.56 14.86 20.40
C TYR A 174 -10.46 15.05 21.44
N ILE A 175 -10.19 16.29 21.78
CA ILE A 175 -9.32 16.73 22.88
C ILE A 175 -10.02 17.90 23.55
N GLU A 176 -10.21 17.83 24.85
CA GLU A 176 -10.88 18.88 25.62
C GLU A 176 -10.18 20.23 25.43
N GLY A 177 -10.94 21.28 25.13
CA GLY A 177 -10.43 22.62 24.93
C GLY A 177 -9.67 22.87 23.63
N LEU A 178 -9.67 21.93 22.68
CA LEU A 178 -9.01 22.14 21.37
C LEU A 178 -9.60 23.33 20.61
N GLU A 179 -10.86 23.64 20.83
CA GLU A 179 -11.57 24.84 20.30
C GLU A 179 -10.97 26.15 20.76
N ASN A 180 -10.22 26.18 21.86
CA ASN A 180 -9.56 27.37 22.37
C ASN A 180 -8.29 27.77 21.59
N VAL A 181 -7.88 26.92 20.65
CA VAL A 181 -6.68 27.13 19.83
C VAL A 181 -7.04 27.03 18.35
N LYS A 182 -6.42 27.87 17.53
CA LYS A 182 -6.53 27.72 16.07
C LYS A 182 -6.06 26.33 15.66
N HIS A 183 -6.93 25.57 15.03
CA HIS A 183 -6.58 24.23 14.57
C HIS A 183 -7.10 23.97 13.17
N LEU A 184 -6.37 23.10 12.44
CA LEU A 184 -6.66 22.66 11.08
C LEU A 184 -6.48 21.15 11.01
N HIS A 185 -7.26 20.49 10.15
CA HIS A 185 -6.91 19.15 9.75
C HIS A 185 -5.76 19.18 8.74
N SER A 186 -4.92 18.16 8.73
CA SER A 186 -3.76 18.08 7.83
C SER A 186 -4.10 18.18 6.33
N SER A 187 -5.33 17.88 5.93
CA SER A 187 -5.81 18.06 4.55
C SER A 187 -5.99 19.52 4.11
N GLU A 188 -6.06 20.43 5.07
CA GLU A 188 -6.25 21.87 4.83
C GLU A 188 -4.91 22.61 4.69
N VAL A 189 -3.81 22.00 5.14
CA VAL A 189 -2.47 22.55 4.98
C VAL A 189 -1.98 22.28 3.56
N LYS A 190 -1.70 23.35 2.82
CA LYS A 190 -1.21 23.30 1.43
C LYS A 190 0.21 23.82 1.31
N GLU A 191 0.53 24.88 2.03
CA GLU A 191 1.78 25.64 1.92
C GLU A 191 2.38 25.90 3.29
N ARG A 192 3.71 25.99 3.35
CA ARG A 192 4.44 26.29 4.61
C ARG A 192 4.13 27.67 5.18
N THR A 193 3.67 28.61 4.37
CA THR A 193 3.23 29.94 4.80
C THR A 193 2.06 29.90 5.79
N GLN A 194 1.25 28.83 5.73
CA GLN A 194 0.10 28.64 6.65
C GLN A 194 0.54 28.40 8.10
N PHE A 195 1.78 27.99 8.34
CA PHE A 195 2.32 27.83 9.69
C PHE A 195 2.56 29.18 10.37
N GLY A 196 2.72 30.26 9.62
CA GLY A 196 2.92 31.63 10.14
C GLY A 196 4.36 31.98 10.48
N LEU A 197 4.58 33.26 10.77
CA LEU A 197 5.88 33.80 11.14
C LEU A 197 6.05 33.80 12.67
N ASN A 198 7.17 33.27 13.15
CA ASN A 198 7.53 33.21 14.57
C ASN A 198 6.48 32.52 15.48
N THR A 199 5.79 31.54 14.94
CA THR A 199 4.72 30.79 15.61
C THR A 199 5.22 29.51 16.27
N SER A 200 4.50 29.02 17.27
CA SER A 200 4.61 27.66 17.81
C SER A 200 3.57 26.76 17.13
N VAL A 201 4.02 25.76 16.42
CA VAL A 201 3.19 24.82 15.67
C VAL A 201 3.18 23.47 16.36
N MET A 202 1.99 22.96 16.68
CA MET A 202 1.81 21.62 17.22
C MET A 202 1.20 20.69 16.19
N ILE A 203 1.79 19.51 15.99
CA ILE A 203 1.30 18.48 15.07
C ILE A 203 0.83 17.28 15.88
N LEU A 204 -0.44 16.93 15.75
CA LEU A 204 -1.05 15.79 16.40
C LEU A 204 -1.00 14.56 15.49
N GLY A 205 -0.10 13.62 15.81
CA GLY A 205 0.11 12.40 15.04
C GLY A 205 1.53 12.23 14.54
N VAL A 206 1.84 11.02 14.08
CA VAL A 206 3.18 10.59 13.61
C VAL A 206 3.08 9.67 12.37
N GLY A 207 2.00 9.83 11.58
CA GLY A 207 1.86 9.15 10.29
C GLY A 207 2.63 9.85 9.16
N GLU A 208 2.51 9.36 7.93
CA GLU A 208 3.18 9.89 6.74
C GLU A 208 3.00 11.41 6.62
N THR A 209 1.74 11.87 6.61
CA THR A 209 1.43 13.29 6.48
C THR A 209 1.97 14.11 7.67
N ALA A 210 1.90 13.57 8.90
CA ALA A 210 2.43 14.26 10.08
C ALA A 210 3.93 14.52 9.96
N MET A 211 4.69 13.52 9.48
CA MET A 211 6.13 13.64 9.26
C MET A 211 6.47 14.67 8.18
N ASP A 212 5.74 14.67 7.08
CA ASP A 212 5.96 15.64 6.02
C ASP A 212 5.61 17.08 6.47
N LEU A 213 4.47 17.26 7.15
CA LEU A 213 4.09 18.56 7.68
C LEU A 213 5.03 19.05 8.79
N ALA A 214 5.59 18.15 9.59
CA ALA A 214 6.63 18.50 10.56
C ALA A 214 7.91 18.98 9.87
N HIS A 215 8.29 18.36 8.75
CA HIS A 215 9.39 18.85 7.91
C HIS A 215 9.10 20.24 7.32
N LEU A 216 7.90 20.46 6.77
CA LEU A 216 7.51 21.76 6.24
C LEU A 216 7.50 22.82 7.34
N ALA A 217 6.97 22.49 8.53
CA ALA A 217 6.90 23.42 9.66
C ALA A 217 8.30 23.81 10.19
N VAL A 218 9.21 22.84 10.38
CA VAL A 218 10.56 23.13 10.89
C VAL A 218 11.44 23.87 9.88
N THR A 219 11.12 23.75 8.60
CA THR A 219 11.79 24.49 7.50
C THR A 219 11.07 25.78 7.09
N SER A 220 9.92 26.09 7.72
CA SER A 220 9.18 27.35 7.56
C SER A 220 9.78 28.46 8.45
N GLU A 221 9.07 29.54 8.60
CA GLU A 221 9.38 30.65 9.51
C GLU A 221 8.81 30.45 10.93
N ALA A 222 8.28 29.26 11.23
CA ALA A 222 7.82 28.91 12.57
C ALA A 222 8.99 28.90 13.55
N ARG A 223 8.76 29.39 14.78
CA ARG A 223 9.76 29.43 15.85
C ARG A 223 9.98 28.05 16.46
N GLU A 224 8.91 27.30 16.64
CA GLU A 224 8.91 26.04 17.37
C GLU A 224 7.98 25.05 16.68
N VAL A 225 8.39 23.77 16.65
CA VAL A 225 7.55 22.66 16.16
C VAL A 225 7.52 21.56 17.21
N VAL A 226 6.32 21.16 17.61
CA VAL A 226 6.07 20.10 18.58
C VAL A 226 5.25 19.01 17.92
N MET A 227 5.74 17.78 17.91
CA MET A 227 5.03 16.62 17.38
C MET A 227 4.56 15.72 18.51
N CYS A 228 3.28 15.40 18.55
CA CYS A 228 2.66 14.61 19.62
C CYS A 228 2.34 13.19 19.16
N HIS A 229 2.67 12.19 20.00
CA HIS A 229 2.36 10.78 19.72
C HIS A 229 1.83 10.02 20.95
N LYS A 230 1.08 8.93 20.70
CA LYS A 230 0.47 8.12 21.77
C LYS A 230 1.39 7.04 22.32
N GLY A 231 2.10 6.32 21.46
CA GLY A 231 2.85 5.11 21.87
C GLY A 231 4.11 4.85 21.05
N GLY A 232 4.78 5.91 20.61
CA GLY A 232 5.93 5.80 19.73
C GLY A 232 5.56 5.46 18.28
N PHE A 233 6.54 5.46 17.43
CA PHE A 233 6.37 5.18 15.99
C PHE A 233 7.68 4.67 15.40
N PHE A 234 7.58 4.02 14.26
CA PHE A 234 8.71 3.52 13.50
C PHE A 234 8.70 4.13 12.10
N CYS A 235 9.81 4.77 11.73
CA CYS A 235 9.99 5.32 10.40
C CYS A 235 11.06 4.56 9.64
N ALA A 236 10.68 3.93 8.52
CA ALA A 236 11.60 3.24 7.64
C ALA A 236 11.99 4.16 6.48
N LYS A 237 13.28 4.38 6.30
CA LYS A 237 13.76 5.23 5.21
C LYS A 237 13.46 4.63 3.83
N LYS A 238 13.16 5.50 2.88
CA LYS A 238 12.94 5.13 1.46
C LYS A 238 14.22 4.65 0.78
N VAL A 239 15.35 5.18 1.25
CA VAL A 239 16.70 4.80 0.82
C VAL A 239 17.58 4.56 2.05
N VAL A 240 18.58 3.70 1.94
CA VAL A 240 19.47 3.42 3.07
C VAL A 240 20.32 4.65 3.36
N PRO A 241 20.32 5.18 4.58
CA PRO A 241 21.22 6.24 4.97
C PRO A 241 22.62 5.62 5.10
N LEU A 242 23.52 6.00 4.23
CA LEU A 242 24.92 5.57 4.33
C LEU A 242 25.67 6.56 5.20
N PRO A 243 26.31 6.10 6.29
CA PRO A 243 27.06 6.98 7.18
C PRO A 243 28.34 7.48 6.52
N VAL A 244 28.78 8.66 6.92
CA VAL A 244 30.13 9.14 6.62
C VAL A 244 31.08 8.44 7.58
N VAL A 245 32.00 7.63 7.05
CA VAL A 245 32.96 6.86 7.87
C VAL A 245 34.21 7.65 8.08
N MET A 246 34.66 7.76 9.36
CA MET A 246 35.86 8.48 9.78
C MET A 246 35.91 9.93 9.26
N GLN A 247 34.78 10.54 9.03
CA GLN A 247 34.63 11.91 8.49
C GLN A 247 35.26 12.15 7.11
N VAL A 248 35.71 11.11 6.45
CA VAL A 248 36.44 11.19 5.15
C VAL A 248 35.68 10.48 4.05
N TRP A 249 35.24 9.26 4.30
CA TRP A 249 34.55 8.48 3.28
C TRP A 249 33.07 8.84 3.19
N LYS A 250 32.67 9.43 2.08
CA LYS A 250 31.27 9.74 1.78
C LYS A 250 30.68 8.69 0.85
N PRO A 251 29.46 8.20 1.13
CA PRO A 251 28.79 7.27 0.25
C PRO A 251 28.39 7.92 -1.08
N ASP A 252 28.10 7.08 -2.08
CA ASP A 252 27.50 7.51 -3.35
C ASP A 252 26.19 8.28 -3.06
N PRO A 253 26.03 9.51 -3.56
CA PRO A 253 24.78 10.27 -3.42
C PRO A 253 23.59 9.60 -4.14
N HIS A 254 23.82 8.72 -5.12
CA HIS A 254 22.80 7.98 -5.84
C HIS A 254 22.33 6.73 -5.07
N GLN A 255 21.67 6.95 -3.96
CA GLN A 255 21.09 5.87 -3.16
C GLN A 255 19.92 5.22 -3.90
N LYS A 256 19.79 3.89 -3.75
CA LYS A 256 18.75 3.10 -4.42
C LYS A 256 17.56 2.85 -3.50
N PRO A 257 16.32 2.75 -4.05
CA PRO A 257 15.14 2.42 -3.27
C PRO A 257 15.29 1.11 -2.52
N VAL A 258 14.69 1.01 -1.33
CA VAL A 258 14.70 -0.21 -0.51
C VAL A 258 13.49 -1.10 -0.78
N ASP A 259 12.45 -0.60 -1.43
CA ASP A 259 11.17 -1.27 -1.68
C ASP A 259 11.10 -2.07 -2.99
N THR A 260 12.25 -2.29 -3.65
CA THR A 260 12.32 -2.97 -4.95
C THR A 260 12.71 -4.45 -4.86
N ALA A 261 13.14 -4.90 -3.68
CA ALA A 261 13.38 -6.32 -3.42
C ALA A 261 12.65 -6.74 -2.14
N ILE A 262 12.50 -8.04 -1.97
CA ILE A 262 11.97 -8.63 -0.74
C ILE A 262 12.94 -8.30 0.39
N ALA A 263 12.49 -7.50 1.35
CA ALA A 263 13.32 -7.02 2.46
C ALA A 263 13.57 -8.11 3.50
N SER A 264 12.65 -9.05 3.66
CA SER A 264 12.82 -10.23 4.51
C SER A 264 12.19 -11.44 3.84
N PHE A 265 12.94 -12.53 3.76
CA PHE A 265 12.40 -13.79 3.27
C PHE A 265 11.33 -14.39 4.19
N LEU A 266 11.28 -13.96 5.45
CA LEU A 266 10.24 -14.39 6.40
C LEU A 266 8.86 -13.85 6.04
N ASP A 267 8.79 -12.70 5.38
CA ASP A 267 7.54 -12.05 4.97
C ASP A 267 6.99 -12.53 3.63
N THR A 268 7.52 -13.63 3.08
CA THR A 268 7.10 -14.07 1.77
C THR A 268 6.23 -15.32 1.81
N ALA A 269 5.24 -15.36 0.94
CA ALA A 269 4.43 -16.54 0.70
C ALA A 269 5.23 -17.75 0.15
N TYR A 270 6.49 -17.58 -0.19
CA TYR A 270 7.36 -18.64 -0.70
C TYR A 270 7.98 -19.50 0.41
N LEU A 271 7.99 -19.02 1.65
CA LEU A 271 8.48 -19.79 2.78
C LEU A 271 7.40 -20.71 3.34
N PRO A 272 7.79 -21.90 3.87
CA PRO A 272 6.88 -22.71 4.64
C PRO A 272 6.31 -21.92 5.82
N GLU A 273 5.01 -22.02 6.04
CA GLU A 273 4.26 -21.32 7.10
C GLU A 273 4.92 -21.48 8.47
N ARG A 274 5.48 -22.65 8.76
CA ARG A 274 6.20 -22.92 10.00
C ARG A 274 7.41 -22.01 10.22
N LEU A 275 8.11 -21.60 9.15
CA LEU A 275 9.22 -20.64 9.25
C LEU A 275 8.70 -19.22 9.38
N GLN A 276 7.65 -18.86 8.65
CA GLN A 276 7.03 -17.54 8.72
C GLN A 276 6.53 -17.23 10.14
N HIS A 277 6.00 -18.21 10.85
CA HIS A 277 5.46 -18.05 12.20
C HIS A 277 6.47 -18.40 13.31
N SER A 278 7.76 -18.50 13.00
CA SER A 278 8.79 -18.82 13.98
C SER A 278 9.21 -17.59 14.80
N ASN A 279 8.75 -17.52 16.05
CA ASN A 279 9.14 -16.46 17.00
C ASN A 279 10.67 -16.35 17.17
N LEU A 280 11.39 -17.48 17.11
CA LEU A 280 12.84 -17.48 17.22
C LEU A 280 13.50 -16.76 16.03
N LEU A 281 13.10 -17.10 14.80
CA LEU A 281 13.67 -16.49 13.59
C LEU A 281 13.34 -15.01 13.51
N TRP A 282 12.13 -14.63 13.85
CA TRP A 282 11.72 -13.22 13.92
C TRP A 282 12.47 -12.44 14.98
N SER A 283 12.69 -13.02 16.17
CA SER A 283 13.49 -12.37 17.22
C SER A 283 14.95 -12.18 16.80
N VAL A 284 15.53 -13.14 16.09
CA VAL A 284 16.89 -13.00 15.52
C VAL A 284 16.90 -11.89 14.46
N TYR A 285 15.92 -11.88 13.57
CA TYR A 285 15.79 -10.84 12.52
C TYR A 285 15.66 -9.44 13.14
N ASP A 286 14.74 -9.26 14.08
CA ASP A 286 14.51 -7.98 14.78
C ASP A 286 15.78 -7.46 15.47
N LYS A 287 16.46 -8.34 16.22
CA LYS A 287 17.72 -7.98 16.89
C LYS A 287 18.84 -7.63 15.90
N THR A 288 18.96 -8.38 14.83
CA THR A 288 19.96 -8.11 13.78
C THR A 288 19.67 -6.78 13.08
N PHE A 289 18.40 -6.55 12.73
CA PHE A 289 17.94 -5.30 12.14
C PHE A 289 18.31 -4.11 13.05
N LYS A 290 17.91 -4.15 14.32
CA LYS A 290 18.19 -3.11 15.30
C LYS A 290 19.69 -2.90 15.53
N ALA A 291 20.49 -3.97 15.57
CA ALA A 291 21.93 -3.87 15.75
C ALA A 291 22.62 -3.20 14.56
N LEU A 292 22.25 -3.59 13.34
CA LEU A 292 22.79 -2.96 12.12
C LEU A 292 22.43 -1.48 12.05
N HIS A 293 21.21 -1.14 12.44
CA HIS A 293 20.78 0.24 12.49
C HIS A 293 21.49 1.03 13.59
N TYR A 294 21.71 0.45 14.75
CA TYR A 294 22.51 1.07 15.80
C TYR A 294 23.93 1.36 15.32
N LEU A 295 24.57 0.40 14.68
CA LEU A 295 25.94 0.58 14.15
C LEU A 295 25.99 1.68 13.08
N SER A 296 25.05 1.72 12.17
CA SER A 296 25.04 2.71 11.09
C SER A 296 24.55 4.09 11.50
N GLY A 297 23.66 4.22 12.47
CA GLY A 297 22.99 5.47 12.79
C GLY A 297 23.09 5.98 14.23
N GLY A 298 23.57 5.18 15.15
CA GLY A 298 23.90 5.63 16.50
C GLY A 298 22.80 5.65 17.53
N THR A 299 21.67 5.06 17.25
CA THR A 299 20.63 4.87 18.23
C THR A 299 20.21 3.42 18.30
N ALA A 300 19.82 2.92 19.48
CA ALA A 300 19.26 1.58 19.62
C ALA A 300 17.92 1.42 18.86
N ALA A 301 17.26 2.52 18.56
CA ALA A 301 16.04 2.57 17.77
C ALA A 301 16.31 2.54 16.27
N GLY A 302 17.57 2.63 15.87
CA GLY A 302 17.98 2.68 14.47
C GLY A 302 18.39 4.08 14.04
N PRO A 303 19.16 4.18 12.97
CA PRO A 303 19.71 5.42 12.50
C PRO A 303 18.64 6.25 11.84
N ASP A 304 18.20 7.26 12.49
CA ASP A 304 17.23 8.14 11.87
C ASP A 304 16.00 7.38 11.28
N GLN A 305 15.69 6.19 11.78
CA GLN A 305 14.58 5.40 11.28
C GLN A 305 13.36 5.42 12.18
N TRP A 306 13.57 5.51 13.47
CA TRP A 306 12.44 5.72 14.36
C TRP A 306 12.79 6.69 15.47
N VAL A 307 11.78 7.35 15.93
CA VAL A 307 11.81 8.23 17.09
C VAL A 307 10.66 7.83 18.00
N GLY A 308 10.87 7.97 19.27
CA GLY A 308 9.91 7.61 20.28
C GLY A 308 10.05 6.17 20.73
N GLU A 309 9.91 5.98 22.02
CA GLU A 309 9.99 4.68 22.64
C GLU A 309 8.69 3.91 22.42
N ILE A 310 8.79 2.78 21.72
CA ILE A 310 7.67 1.88 21.50
C ILE A 310 7.65 0.85 22.61
N GLU A 311 6.53 0.73 23.31
CA GLU A 311 6.39 -0.15 24.46
C GLU A 311 5.87 -1.54 24.09
N GLY A 312 6.33 -2.53 24.88
CA GLY A 312 5.80 -3.89 24.92
C GLY A 312 5.96 -4.66 23.61
N GLU A 313 4.96 -5.45 23.29
CA GLU A 313 4.92 -6.34 22.12
C GLU A 313 4.94 -5.60 20.78
N ARG A 314 4.56 -4.32 20.77
CA ARG A 314 4.65 -3.46 19.59
C ARG A 314 6.09 -3.12 19.19
N ASN A 315 7.07 -3.37 20.04
CA ASN A 315 8.48 -3.10 19.76
C ASN A 315 9.13 -4.18 18.89
N ASN A 316 8.41 -4.69 17.91
CA ASN A 316 8.94 -5.59 16.90
C ASN A 316 8.71 -5.00 15.52
N VAL A 317 9.71 -5.12 14.64
CA VAL A 317 9.67 -4.54 13.27
C VAL A 317 8.49 -5.09 12.46
N ASP A 318 8.14 -6.35 12.65
CA ASP A 318 7.05 -7.05 11.97
C ASP A 318 5.64 -6.70 12.49
N SER A 319 5.56 -5.97 13.59
CA SER A 319 4.30 -5.64 14.27
C SER A 319 3.81 -4.23 13.96
N LEU A 320 4.59 -3.42 13.25
CA LEU A 320 4.37 -1.99 13.14
C LEU A 320 3.99 -1.60 11.71
N PHE A 321 3.10 -0.63 11.63
CA PHE A 321 2.96 0.17 10.42
C PHE A 321 4.21 1.05 10.30
N LEU A 322 4.96 0.88 9.22
CA LEU A 322 6.17 1.65 8.96
C LEU A 322 5.82 2.95 8.23
N VAL A 323 6.11 4.07 8.88
CA VAL A 323 6.07 5.38 8.24
C VAL A 323 7.29 5.51 7.33
N LYS A 324 7.09 5.93 6.09
CA LYS A 324 8.16 6.06 5.08
C LYS A 324 8.52 7.50 4.75
N SER A 325 7.76 8.48 5.23
CA SER A 325 8.11 9.90 5.14
C SER A 325 9.22 10.21 6.13
N ASP A 326 10.45 10.38 5.62
CA ASP A 326 11.66 10.40 6.43
C ASP A 326 12.37 11.77 6.50
N ARG A 327 11.83 12.79 5.82
CA ARG A 327 12.46 14.12 5.74
C ARG A 327 12.52 14.86 7.09
N ALA A 328 11.59 14.58 8.00
CA ALA A 328 11.58 15.16 9.35
C ALA A 328 12.60 14.50 10.30
N LEU A 329 13.06 13.28 10.01
CA LEU A 329 13.89 12.50 10.91
C LEU A 329 15.17 13.20 11.38
N PRO A 330 15.94 13.90 10.53
CA PRO A 330 17.15 14.59 10.97
C PRO A 330 16.87 15.60 12.08
N TYR A 331 15.74 16.27 12.04
CA TYR A 331 15.34 17.29 13.01
C TYR A 331 14.75 16.71 14.30
N LEU A 332 14.14 15.52 14.23
CA LEU A 332 13.69 14.75 15.37
C LEU A 332 14.87 14.11 16.12
N ASN A 333 15.82 13.56 15.38
CA ASN A 333 16.92 12.77 15.94
C ASN A 333 17.99 13.61 16.64
N GLU A 334 18.18 14.86 16.26
CA GLU A 334 19.19 15.72 16.86
C GLU A 334 19.04 15.80 18.38
N GLY A 335 17.81 16.00 18.88
CA GLY A 335 17.51 16.05 20.31
C GLY A 335 17.51 14.69 21.02
N ASN A 336 17.40 13.59 20.27
CA ASN A 336 17.21 12.24 20.83
C ASN A 336 18.46 11.36 20.76
N ARG A 337 19.60 11.87 20.25
CA ARG A 337 20.85 11.11 20.18
C ARG A 337 21.44 10.89 21.57
N PRO A 338 21.87 9.65 21.92
CA PRO A 338 22.57 9.39 23.15
C PRO A 338 23.88 10.20 23.24
N GLN A 339 24.15 10.77 24.41
CA GLN A 339 25.35 11.60 24.67
C GLN A 339 26.44 10.86 25.48
N ASP A 340 26.27 9.55 25.70
CA ASP A 340 27.26 8.74 26.38
C ASP A 340 28.58 8.62 25.57
N ILE A 341 29.65 8.20 26.24
CA ILE A 341 30.99 8.14 25.65
C ILE A 341 31.08 7.18 24.46
N PHE A 342 30.31 6.09 24.51
CA PHE A 342 30.25 5.09 23.43
C PHE A 342 29.60 5.68 22.19
N SER A 343 28.48 6.35 22.34
CA SER A 343 27.74 7.03 21.27
C SER A 343 28.58 8.16 20.65
N ARG A 344 29.37 8.87 21.46
CA ARG A 344 30.29 9.91 20.95
C ARG A 344 31.43 9.33 20.12
N ILE A 345 32.05 8.24 20.57
CA ILE A 345 33.12 7.55 19.81
C ILE A 345 32.53 7.03 18.49
N ARG A 346 31.38 6.39 18.58
CA ARG A 346 30.72 5.87 17.41
C ARG A 346 30.35 6.99 16.42
N ALA A 347 29.79 8.12 16.89
CA ALA A 347 29.49 9.28 16.06
C ALA A 347 30.73 9.89 15.40
N PHE A 348 31.90 9.77 16.02
CA PHE A 348 33.16 10.16 15.39
C PHE A 348 33.57 9.21 14.26
N VAL A 349 33.35 7.90 14.45
CA VAL A 349 33.69 6.88 13.43
C VAL A 349 32.64 6.84 12.30
N MET A 350 31.37 6.89 12.66
CA MET A 350 30.27 6.82 11.72
C MET A 350 29.24 7.94 12.00
N ASN A 351 29.12 8.87 11.10
CA ASN A 351 28.23 10.00 11.24
C ASN A 351 27.19 10.05 10.11
N ILE A 352 25.99 10.48 10.44
CA ILE A 352 24.96 10.86 9.45
C ILE A 352 24.89 12.37 9.45
N GLU A 353 25.13 12.97 8.29
CA GLU A 353 25.05 14.43 8.13
C GLU A 353 23.62 14.91 8.38
N LEU A 354 23.47 15.85 9.31
CA LEU A 354 22.20 16.53 9.57
C LEU A 354 22.11 17.78 8.70
N LYS A 355 20.93 18.06 8.16
CA LYS A 355 20.68 19.32 7.45
C LYS A 355 20.68 20.47 8.45
N ASN A 356 21.32 21.57 8.07
CA ASN A 356 21.34 22.79 8.89
C ASN A 356 19.96 23.46 8.86
N THR A 357 19.36 23.63 10.03
CA THR A 357 18.08 24.33 10.25
C THR A 357 18.24 25.59 11.08
N SER A 358 19.46 26.12 11.20
CA SER A 358 19.74 27.25 12.09
C SER A 358 19.39 26.95 13.56
N GLY A 359 19.60 25.72 13.98
CA GLY A 359 19.32 25.25 15.35
C GLY A 359 17.86 24.90 15.63
N ARG A 360 16.97 24.98 14.65
CA ARG A 360 15.59 24.53 14.84
C ARG A 360 15.50 23.00 14.76
N LYS A 361 14.75 22.43 15.69
CA LYS A 361 14.48 21.00 15.80
C LYS A 361 13.00 20.75 16.02
N ILE A 362 12.57 19.52 15.85
CA ILE A 362 11.22 19.10 16.18
C ILE A 362 11.23 18.48 17.57
N LEU A 363 10.46 19.05 18.49
CA LEU A 363 10.25 18.47 19.80
C LEU A 363 9.22 17.35 19.72
N THR A 364 9.40 16.30 20.49
CA THR A 364 8.40 15.26 20.68
C THR A 364 7.72 15.40 22.04
N ALA A 365 6.43 15.22 22.07
CA ALA A 365 5.61 15.31 23.26
C ALA A 365 4.60 14.15 23.34
N PRO A 366 4.12 13.81 24.54
CA PRO A 366 3.01 12.88 24.66
C PRO A 366 1.73 13.46 24.04
N TRP A 367 0.74 12.61 23.81
CA TRP A 367 -0.57 13.06 23.32
C TRP A 367 -1.22 13.97 24.36
N PRO A 368 -1.70 15.19 23.99
CA PRO A 368 -2.28 16.13 24.93
C PRO A 368 -3.57 15.58 25.55
N LEU A 369 -3.78 15.88 26.84
CA LEU A 369 -5.02 15.59 27.54
C LEU A 369 -6.07 16.66 27.27
N ALA A 370 -5.65 17.94 27.33
CA ALA A 370 -6.54 19.08 27.15
C ALA A 370 -5.76 20.34 26.73
N PHE A 371 -6.49 21.35 26.29
CA PHE A 371 -6.04 22.72 26.13
C PHE A 371 -6.80 23.59 27.13
N ARG A 372 -6.09 24.42 27.88
CA ARG A 372 -6.72 25.39 28.80
C ARG A 372 -7.34 26.54 28.01
N ASP A 373 -8.17 27.34 28.68
CA ASP A 373 -8.81 28.51 28.07
C ASP A 373 -7.82 29.52 27.48
N ASP A 374 -6.62 29.60 28.03
CA ASP A 374 -5.55 30.46 27.52
C ASP A 374 -4.77 29.83 26.36
N GLY A 375 -5.12 28.62 25.92
CA GLY A 375 -4.46 27.85 24.87
C GLY A 375 -3.26 27.04 25.33
N THR A 376 -2.93 27.03 26.63
CA THR A 376 -1.83 26.21 27.17
C THR A 376 -2.17 24.72 27.13
N VAL A 377 -1.23 23.91 26.68
CA VAL A 377 -1.39 22.44 26.58
C VAL A 377 -1.23 21.78 27.94
N VAL A 378 -2.11 20.86 28.25
CA VAL A 378 -1.99 19.93 29.39
C VAL A 378 -1.55 18.58 28.89
N PHE A 379 -0.37 18.14 29.30
CA PHE A 379 0.15 16.81 28.95
C PHE A 379 0.00 15.83 30.10
N PRO A 380 -0.09 14.51 29.83
CA PRO A 380 0.07 13.49 30.84
C PRO A 380 1.53 13.41 31.30
N ASP A 381 1.75 12.90 32.50
CA ASP A 381 3.09 12.56 32.95
C ASP A 381 3.71 11.52 32.02
N SER A 382 4.97 11.74 31.65
CA SER A 382 5.72 10.81 30.83
C SER A 382 7.18 10.76 31.29
N LYS A 383 7.69 9.54 31.45
CA LYS A 383 9.10 9.28 31.79
C LYS A 383 9.94 9.03 30.55
N LYS A 384 9.34 9.10 29.34
CA LYS A 384 10.05 8.86 28.09
C LYS A 384 11.08 9.96 27.85
N ARG A 385 12.27 9.55 27.46
CA ARG A 385 13.40 10.48 27.25
C ARG A 385 13.08 11.55 26.22
N GLU A 386 12.43 11.17 25.13
CA GLU A 386 12.05 12.06 24.05
C GLU A 386 11.02 13.14 24.46
N HIS A 387 10.31 12.94 25.56
CA HIS A 387 9.31 13.91 26.05
C HIS A 387 9.87 14.91 27.06
N VAL A 388 11.05 14.65 27.63
CA VAL A 388 11.62 15.42 28.75
C VAL A 388 11.73 16.91 28.41
N GLU A 389 12.21 17.24 27.22
CA GLU A 389 12.37 18.64 26.82
C GLU A 389 11.03 19.35 26.66
N ALA A 390 10.06 18.73 26.02
CA ALA A 390 8.73 19.29 25.84
C ALA A 390 8.01 19.48 27.18
N LEU A 391 8.12 18.52 28.10
CA LEU A 391 7.48 18.57 29.41
C LEU A 391 8.18 19.52 30.41
N SER A 392 9.41 19.92 30.13
CA SER A 392 10.17 20.87 30.98
C SER A 392 9.74 22.34 30.81
N ARG A 393 8.85 22.63 29.88
CA ARG A 393 8.42 23.98 29.54
C ARG A 393 6.89 24.06 29.31
N VAL A 394 6.35 25.27 29.40
CA VAL A 394 4.96 25.54 29.04
C VAL A 394 4.87 25.65 27.53
N ILE A 395 4.02 24.81 26.92
CA ILE A 395 3.75 24.83 25.48
C ILE A 395 2.38 25.47 25.25
N LYS A 396 2.39 26.52 24.44
CA LYS A 396 1.19 27.23 23.99
C LYS A 396 1.27 27.39 22.48
N PRO A 397 0.66 26.48 21.70
CA PRO A 397 0.72 26.55 20.26
C PRO A 397 -0.14 27.69 19.70
N ASP A 398 0.39 28.37 18.69
CA ASP A 398 -0.36 29.34 17.89
C ASP A 398 -1.22 28.65 16.84
N LEU A 399 -0.81 27.42 16.43
CA LEU A 399 -1.52 26.58 15.48
C LEU A 399 -1.37 25.10 15.85
N VAL A 400 -2.49 24.38 15.87
CA VAL A 400 -2.54 22.93 16.00
C VAL A 400 -2.92 22.31 14.65
N VAL A 401 -2.11 21.37 14.15
CA VAL A 401 -2.40 20.61 12.94
C VAL A 401 -2.77 19.19 13.32
N ALA A 402 -4.03 18.83 13.13
CA ALA A 402 -4.53 17.48 13.38
C ALA A 402 -4.18 16.55 12.20
N ALA A 403 -3.03 15.88 12.29
CA ALA A 403 -2.62 14.84 11.34
C ALA A 403 -3.08 13.44 11.81
N THR A 404 -4.34 13.36 12.20
CA THR A 404 -4.98 12.23 12.86
C THR A 404 -5.67 11.27 11.88
N GLY A 405 -5.45 11.49 10.58
CA GLY A 405 -5.92 10.63 9.50
C GLY A 405 -7.37 10.85 9.11
N TYR A 406 -7.97 9.81 8.56
CA TYR A 406 -9.29 9.87 7.94
C TYR A 406 -10.14 8.69 8.40
N VAL A 407 -11.45 8.85 8.34
CA VAL A 407 -12.42 7.77 8.45
C VAL A 407 -12.96 7.42 7.07
N ARG A 408 -13.24 6.14 6.86
CA ARG A 408 -13.90 5.64 5.66
C ARG A 408 -15.40 5.71 5.89
N ARG A 409 -16.10 6.43 5.04
CA ARG A 409 -17.56 6.53 5.06
C ARG A 409 -18.07 6.46 3.64
N PHE A 410 -19.16 5.76 3.48
CA PHE A 410 -19.85 5.59 2.21
C PHE A 410 -21.28 6.09 2.35
N ASP A 411 -21.42 7.33 2.83
CA ASP A 411 -22.72 7.96 3.14
C ASP A 411 -23.65 8.05 1.92
N PHE A 412 -23.08 7.83 0.74
CA PHE A 412 -23.85 7.76 -0.52
C PHE A 412 -24.41 6.34 -0.84
N LEU A 413 -24.06 5.32 -0.09
CA LEU A 413 -24.63 3.98 -0.25
C LEU A 413 -25.86 3.82 0.65
N ASP A 414 -26.99 3.39 0.08
CA ASP A 414 -28.19 3.07 0.85
C ASP A 414 -27.96 1.87 1.78
N ASP A 415 -28.85 1.69 2.75
CA ASP A 415 -28.85 0.51 3.63
C ASP A 415 -28.86 -0.78 2.82
N GLY A 416 -28.11 -1.78 3.27
CA GLY A 416 -27.98 -3.07 2.61
C GLY A 416 -26.68 -3.25 1.82
N TYR A 417 -25.96 -2.19 1.46
CA TYR A 417 -24.58 -2.32 0.97
C TYR A 417 -23.63 -2.72 2.11
N PRO A 418 -22.56 -3.48 1.79
CA PRO A 418 -21.64 -3.92 2.81
C PRO A 418 -20.83 -2.77 3.41
N GLU A 419 -20.66 -2.81 4.71
CA GLU A 419 -19.64 -2.04 5.39
C GLU A 419 -18.24 -2.59 5.08
N PRO A 420 -17.17 -1.79 5.20
CA PRO A 420 -15.80 -2.25 4.92
C PRO A 420 -15.37 -3.52 5.68
N SER A 421 -15.95 -3.76 6.86
CA SER A 421 -15.69 -4.95 7.68
C SER A 421 -16.39 -6.22 7.18
N GLU A 422 -17.38 -6.07 6.30
CA GLU A 422 -18.18 -7.16 5.74
C GLU A 422 -17.67 -7.64 4.37
N LEU A 423 -16.63 -7.00 3.84
CA LEU A 423 -15.99 -7.37 2.57
C LEU A 423 -15.12 -8.64 2.74
N ASP A 424 -15.78 -9.77 2.89
CA ASP A 424 -15.15 -11.05 3.23
C ASP A 424 -14.40 -11.71 2.07
N VAL A 425 -14.65 -11.31 0.82
CA VAL A 425 -13.87 -11.78 -0.32
C VAL A 425 -12.70 -10.84 -0.57
N ARG A 426 -11.56 -11.16 0.01
CA ARG A 426 -10.28 -10.42 -0.12
C ARG A 426 -10.36 -8.93 0.22
N GLY A 427 -11.34 -8.49 0.99
CA GLY A 427 -11.58 -7.08 1.27
C GLY A 427 -12.05 -6.29 0.05
N ILE A 428 -12.64 -6.95 -0.95
CA ILE A 428 -13.07 -6.36 -2.22
C ILE A 428 -14.59 -6.38 -2.40
N TRP A 429 -15.26 -7.46 -2.07
CA TRP A 429 -16.72 -7.53 -2.11
C TRP A 429 -17.27 -8.46 -1.03
N ARG A 430 -18.56 -8.36 -0.73
CA ARG A 430 -19.28 -9.28 0.14
C ARG A 430 -19.69 -10.52 -0.67
N ARG A 431 -19.49 -11.71 -0.12
CA ARG A 431 -19.86 -12.97 -0.74
C ARG A 431 -21.34 -12.96 -1.16
N GLY A 432 -21.59 -13.37 -2.40
CA GLY A 432 -22.93 -13.33 -3.03
C GLY A 432 -23.29 -12.00 -3.67
N GLU A 433 -22.48 -10.96 -3.53
CA GLU A 433 -22.77 -9.61 -4.04
C GLU A 433 -21.62 -9.04 -4.88
N VAL A 434 -21.14 -9.82 -5.82
CA VAL A 434 -20.02 -9.43 -6.70
C VAL A 434 -20.32 -8.21 -7.58
N THR A 435 -21.56 -7.80 -7.70
CA THR A 435 -21.97 -6.60 -8.46
C THR A 435 -21.61 -5.29 -7.77
N ALA A 436 -21.22 -5.32 -6.48
CA ALA A 436 -20.71 -4.18 -5.75
C ALA A 436 -19.24 -4.45 -5.32
N GLY A 437 -18.27 -3.89 -6.06
CA GLY A 437 -16.85 -4.02 -5.78
C GLY A 437 -16.27 -2.78 -5.10
N PHE A 438 -15.40 -2.98 -4.12
CA PHE A 438 -14.72 -1.92 -3.36
C PHE A 438 -13.21 -2.01 -3.61
N ILE A 439 -12.68 -1.13 -4.47
CA ILE A 439 -11.31 -1.22 -4.97
C ILE A 439 -10.42 -0.13 -4.36
N GLY A 440 -9.26 -0.54 -3.81
CA GLY A 440 -8.29 0.38 -3.22
C GLY A 440 -8.51 0.68 -1.73
N PHE A 441 -9.32 -0.12 -1.03
CA PHE A 441 -9.59 0.05 0.41
C PHE A 441 -8.73 -0.83 1.32
N VAL A 442 -7.95 -1.72 0.76
CA VAL A 442 -7.00 -2.56 1.50
C VAL A 442 -5.66 -1.81 1.61
N ARG A 443 -5.21 -1.60 2.85
CA ARG A 443 -4.00 -0.83 3.13
C ARG A 443 -2.81 -1.76 3.41
N PRO A 444 -1.70 -1.68 2.65
CA PRO A 444 -0.49 -2.42 2.99
C PRO A 444 0.24 -1.79 4.18
N GLY A 445 0.90 -2.59 4.99
CA GLY A 445 1.80 -2.12 6.05
C GLY A 445 3.04 -1.45 5.46
N ILE A 446 3.71 -2.15 4.56
CA ILE A 446 4.78 -1.62 3.70
C ILE A 446 4.35 -1.88 2.27
N GLY A 447 4.30 -0.84 1.43
CA GLY A 447 3.91 -1.00 0.03
C GLY A 447 3.15 0.19 -0.52
N ALA A 448 2.40 -0.05 -1.60
CA ALA A 448 1.62 0.96 -2.30
C ALA A 448 0.20 0.47 -2.62
N ILE A 449 -0.79 1.36 -2.50
CA ILE A 449 -2.19 1.05 -2.80
C ILE A 449 -2.44 0.87 -4.31
N PRO A 450 -1.89 1.70 -5.22
CA PRO A 450 -2.18 1.57 -6.65
C PRO A 450 -1.92 0.19 -7.25
N PRO A 451 -0.78 -0.49 -7.01
CA PRO A 451 -0.58 -1.84 -7.52
C PRO A 451 -1.52 -2.88 -6.89
N LEU A 452 -1.88 -2.73 -5.61
CA LEU A 452 -2.88 -3.62 -5.01
C LEU A 452 -4.25 -3.41 -5.64
N ALA A 453 -4.64 -2.15 -5.89
CA ALA A 453 -5.89 -1.83 -6.57
C ALA A 453 -5.95 -2.41 -7.99
N GLU A 454 -4.81 -2.49 -8.70
CA GLU A 454 -4.75 -3.16 -10.00
C GLU A 454 -5.09 -4.65 -9.90
N LEU A 455 -4.50 -5.37 -8.95
CA LEU A 455 -4.79 -6.80 -8.74
C LEU A 455 -6.22 -7.02 -8.24
N GLN A 456 -6.72 -6.15 -7.37
CA GLN A 456 -8.12 -6.18 -6.93
C GLN A 456 -9.09 -5.97 -8.08
N ALA A 457 -8.83 -4.99 -8.94
CA ALA A 457 -9.63 -4.72 -10.13
C ALA A 457 -9.64 -5.93 -11.08
N GLN A 458 -8.49 -6.55 -11.32
CA GLN A 458 -8.37 -7.75 -12.13
C GLN A 458 -9.22 -8.89 -11.58
N LEU A 459 -9.13 -9.16 -10.27
CA LEU A 459 -9.88 -10.23 -9.63
C LEU A 459 -11.39 -9.94 -9.63
N TRP A 460 -11.77 -8.70 -9.29
CA TRP A 460 -13.17 -8.32 -9.25
C TRP A 460 -13.81 -8.37 -10.63
N VAL A 461 -13.21 -7.77 -11.66
CA VAL A 461 -13.72 -7.79 -13.02
C VAL A 461 -13.85 -9.23 -13.54
N LEU A 462 -12.87 -10.08 -13.28
CA LEU A 462 -12.91 -11.50 -13.66
C LEU A 462 -14.13 -12.20 -13.05
N ASN A 463 -14.42 -11.97 -11.76
CA ASN A 463 -15.55 -12.61 -11.09
C ASN A 463 -16.90 -11.97 -11.47
N LEU A 464 -16.94 -10.66 -11.71
CA LEU A 464 -18.11 -9.99 -12.26
C LEU A 464 -18.50 -10.59 -13.63
N LEU A 465 -17.50 -10.80 -14.51
CA LEU A 465 -17.71 -11.39 -15.82
C LEU A 465 -18.14 -12.87 -15.72
N ARG A 466 -17.58 -13.64 -14.83
CA ARG A 466 -18.01 -15.03 -14.54
C ARG A 466 -19.47 -15.08 -14.07
N HIS A 467 -19.88 -14.12 -13.25
CA HIS A 467 -21.25 -14.01 -12.78
C HIS A 467 -22.22 -13.61 -13.90
N LYS A 468 -21.85 -12.64 -14.72
CA LYS A 468 -22.74 -12.11 -15.79
C LYS A 468 -22.69 -12.95 -17.08
N TYR A 469 -21.57 -13.59 -17.40
CA TYR A 469 -21.33 -14.33 -18.64
C TYR A 469 -20.73 -15.72 -18.38
N PRO A 470 -21.38 -16.59 -17.58
CA PRO A 470 -20.78 -17.85 -17.13
C PRO A 470 -20.39 -18.78 -18.27
N GLN A 471 -21.19 -18.86 -19.34
CA GLN A 471 -20.90 -19.73 -20.49
C GLN A 471 -19.67 -19.25 -21.30
N GLN A 472 -19.52 -17.95 -21.53
CA GLN A 472 -18.39 -17.39 -22.24
C GLN A 472 -17.12 -17.50 -21.40
N MET A 473 -17.21 -17.21 -20.11
CA MET A 473 -16.07 -17.28 -19.21
C MET A 473 -15.60 -18.71 -18.94
N ALA A 474 -16.46 -19.70 -19.05
CA ALA A 474 -16.07 -21.12 -18.99
C ALA A 474 -15.08 -21.51 -20.10
N LEU A 475 -15.14 -20.87 -21.29
CA LEU A 475 -14.18 -21.09 -22.38
C LEU A 475 -12.79 -20.53 -22.08
N HIS A 476 -12.68 -19.63 -21.13
CA HIS A 476 -11.43 -19.00 -20.69
C HIS A 476 -10.98 -19.51 -19.29
N ALA A 477 -11.65 -20.54 -18.76
CA ALA A 477 -11.13 -21.24 -17.58
C ALA A 477 -9.71 -21.73 -17.89
N PRO A 478 -8.77 -21.67 -16.95
CA PRO A 478 -7.46 -22.24 -17.15
C PRO A 478 -7.63 -23.69 -17.58
N ASP A 479 -7.08 -24.03 -18.74
CA ASP A 479 -7.07 -25.40 -19.22
C ASP A 479 -6.38 -26.26 -18.16
N ALA A 480 -7.14 -27.06 -17.45
CA ALA A 480 -6.59 -28.05 -16.52
C ALA A 480 -5.66 -29.04 -17.25
N SER A 481 -5.72 -29.06 -18.59
CA SER A 481 -4.89 -29.90 -19.47
C SER A 481 -3.53 -29.28 -19.87
N GLN A 482 -3.30 -27.97 -19.64
CA GLN A 482 -1.99 -27.34 -19.87
C GLN A 482 -1.13 -27.25 -18.60
N GLY A 483 -1.61 -27.69 -17.45
CA GLY A 483 -0.80 -28.00 -16.28
C GLY A 483 -0.06 -29.29 -16.55
N GLU A 484 1.27 -29.24 -16.66
CA GLU A 484 2.14 -30.40 -16.49
C GLU A 484 1.64 -31.20 -15.30
N SER A 485 1.51 -32.52 -15.47
CA SER A 485 1.09 -33.55 -14.52
C SER A 485 0.53 -33.10 -13.17
N ASN A 486 -0.63 -33.62 -12.78
CA ASN A 486 -1.41 -33.39 -11.56
C ASN A 486 -0.63 -33.34 -10.21
N ASP A 487 0.68 -33.52 -10.20
CA ASP A 487 1.52 -33.46 -9.00
C ASP A 487 2.03 -32.05 -8.68
N ASP A 488 1.99 -31.10 -9.64
CA ASP A 488 2.40 -29.70 -9.44
C ASP A 488 1.21 -28.71 -9.38
N ALA A 489 -0.01 -29.18 -9.24
CA ALA A 489 -1.14 -28.32 -8.90
C ALA A 489 -0.80 -27.61 -7.59
N ILE A 490 -0.58 -26.29 -7.68
CA ILE A 490 -0.38 -25.45 -6.48
C ILE A 490 -1.55 -25.74 -5.55
N PRO A 491 -1.32 -26.28 -4.34
CA PRO A 491 -2.41 -26.53 -3.44
C PRO A 491 -3.13 -25.20 -3.23
N HIS A 492 -4.44 -25.18 -3.42
CA HIS A 492 -5.28 -24.03 -3.13
C HIS A 492 -5.30 -23.82 -1.62
N TYR A 493 -4.25 -23.23 -1.09
CA TYR A 493 -4.19 -22.84 0.32
C TYR A 493 -4.39 -21.33 0.44
N GLU A 494 -5.00 -20.95 1.52
CA GLU A 494 -5.16 -19.55 1.89
C GLU A 494 -3.88 -19.09 2.59
N ILE A 495 -3.32 -17.98 2.10
CA ILE A 495 -2.14 -17.37 2.70
C ILE A 495 -2.61 -16.44 3.82
N ASP A 496 -1.94 -16.50 4.96
CA ASP A 496 -2.15 -15.51 6.01
C ASP A 496 -1.44 -14.20 5.63
N TYR A 497 -2.20 -13.27 5.11
CA TYR A 497 -1.72 -11.96 4.67
C TYR A 497 -2.17 -10.81 5.59
N ALA A 498 -2.96 -11.07 6.63
CA ALA A 498 -3.35 -10.04 7.57
C ALA A 498 -2.14 -9.55 8.36
N LEU A 499 -2.02 -8.24 8.54
CA LEU A 499 -1.02 -7.66 9.43
C LEU A 499 -1.34 -8.06 10.87
N LYS A 500 -0.47 -8.86 11.45
CA LYS A 500 -0.55 -9.31 12.83
C LYS A 500 0.77 -9.04 13.54
N ALA A 501 0.70 -8.73 14.83
CA ALA A 501 1.87 -8.84 15.68
C ALA A 501 2.32 -10.30 15.67
N ARG A 502 3.60 -10.55 15.42
CA ARG A 502 4.15 -11.91 15.52
C ARG A 502 3.98 -12.40 16.97
N GLY A 503 3.34 -13.53 17.12
CA GLY A 503 2.90 -14.03 18.43
C GLY A 503 1.38 -14.10 18.58
N GLY A 504 0.62 -13.75 17.54
CA GLY A 504 -0.84 -13.92 17.49
C GLY A 504 -1.66 -12.69 17.88
N HIS A 505 -1.01 -11.55 18.13
CA HIS A 505 -1.70 -10.29 18.40
C HIS A 505 -2.06 -9.57 17.12
N ASP A 506 -3.35 -9.36 16.89
CA ASP A 506 -3.88 -8.61 15.78
C ASP A 506 -3.85 -7.09 16.12
N LEU A 507 -2.84 -6.39 15.67
CA LEU A 507 -2.71 -4.95 15.92
C LEU A 507 -3.71 -4.09 15.13
N PHE A 508 -4.35 -4.67 14.12
CA PHE A 508 -5.24 -3.97 13.20
C PHE A 508 -6.60 -4.64 13.06
N LYS A 509 -7.10 -5.26 14.13
CA LYS A 509 -8.35 -6.03 14.19
C LYS A 509 -9.53 -5.47 13.40
N SER A 510 -9.56 -4.18 13.16
CA SER A 510 -10.71 -3.53 12.53
C SER A 510 -10.41 -2.79 11.23
N LYS A 511 -9.18 -2.87 10.66
CA LYS A 511 -8.79 -1.88 9.65
C LYS A 511 -8.08 -2.42 8.40
N HIS A 512 -8.25 -3.70 8.08
CA HIS A 512 -7.83 -4.25 6.79
C HIS A 512 -6.38 -3.90 6.39
N GLY A 513 -5.45 -3.97 7.35
CA GLY A 513 -4.03 -3.91 7.07
C GLY A 513 -3.55 -5.27 6.55
N VAL A 514 -2.75 -5.26 5.48
CA VAL A 514 -2.21 -6.48 4.90
C VAL A 514 -0.69 -6.39 4.73
N GLU A 515 -0.06 -7.54 4.74
CA GLU A 515 1.29 -7.71 4.24
C GLU A 515 1.22 -7.75 2.70
N GLN A 516 1.84 -6.77 2.03
CA GLN A 516 1.66 -6.56 0.58
C GLN A 516 2.07 -7.77 -0.26
N GLU A 517 3.22 -8.38 0.06
CA GLU A 517 3.77 -9.47 -0.73
C GLU A 517 2.84 -10.68 -0.73
N SER A 518 2.35 -11.05 0.46
CA SER A 518 1.44 -12.18 0.65
C SER A 518 0.06 -11.91 0.05
N TYR A 519 -0.47 -10.71 0.24
CA TYR A 519 -1.78 -10.35 -0.30
C TYR A 519 -1.79 -10.31 -1.84
N ALA A 520 -0.79 -9.65 -2.44
CA ALA A 520 -0.64 -9.62 -3.90
C ALA A 520 -0.51 -11.02 -4.50
N TYR A 521 0.25 -11.90 -3.84
CA TYR A 521 0.42 -13.27 -4.28
C TYR A 521 -0.87 -14.09 -4.13
N GLN A 522 -1.65 -13.88 -3.05
CA GLN A 522 -2.96 -14.51 -2.87
C GLN A 522 -3.94 -14.12 -3.98
N LEU A 523 -4.02 -12.83 -4.32
CA LEU A 523 -4.87 -12.38 -5.43
C LEU A 523 -4.45 -13.01 -6.76
N ALA A 524 -3.14 -13.15 -6.98
CA ALA A 524 -2.62 -13.80 -8.17
C ALA A 524 -2.93 -15.32 -8.20
N LEU A 525 -2.90 -16.01 -7.06
CA LEU A 525 -3.32 -17.42 -6.94
C LEU A 525 -4.80 -17.58 -7.26
N ASP A 526 -5.66 -16.72 -6.68
CA ASP A 526 -7.10 -16.74 -6.89
C ASP A 526 -7.49 -16.54 -8.38
N MET A 527 -6.65 -15.82 -9.14
CA MET A 527 -6.82 -15.61 -10.58
C MET A 527 -6.14 -16.68 -11.45
N GLY A 528 -5.31 -17.57 -10.87
CA GLY A 528 -4.44 -18.44 -11.65
C GLY A 528 -3.30 -17.70 -12.39
N SER A 529 -2.90 -16.53 -11.86
CA SER A 529 -1.89 -15.66 -12.47
C SER A 529 -0.52 -15.73 -11.78
N ALA A 530 -0.37 -16.56 -10.74
CA ALA A 530 0.90 -16.76 -10.03
C ALA A 530 1.80 -17.75 -10.78
N PRO A 531 2.94 -17.32 -11.36
CA PRO A 531 3.81 -18.22 -12.12
C PRO A 531 4.56 -19.17 -11.18
N THR A 532 4.70 -20.43 -11.61
CA THR A 532 5.45 -21.45 -10.88
C THR A 532 6.97 -21.27 -11.07
N PHE A 533 7.75 -21.86 -10.17
CA PHE A 533 9.22 -21.88 -10.29
C PHE A 533 9.66 -22.54 -11.62
N SER A 534 9.06 -23.66 -12.01
CA SER A 534 9.36 -24.37 -13.26
C SER A 534 9.09 -23.49 -14.49
N PHE A 535 7.99 -22.75 -14.50
CA PHE A 535 7.70 -21.79 -15.54
C PHE A 535 8.76 -20.67 -15.59
N MET A 536 9.11 -20.07 -14.45
CA MET A 536 10.08 -18.98 -14.38
C MET A 536 11.49 -19.41 -14.74
N LYS A 537 11.90 -20.62 -14.37
CA LYS A 537 13.20 -21.20 -14.77
C LYS A 537 13.35 -21.25 -16.30
N ARG A 538 12.29 -21.60 -17.02
CA ARG A 538 12.28 -21.59 -18.50
C ARG A 538 12.39 -20.18 -19.10
N GLN A 539 12.03 -19.15 -18.36
CA GLN A 539 12.14 -17.75 -18.82
C GLN A 539 13.55 -17.17 -18.70
N GLY A 540 14.51 -17.92 -18.17
CA GLY A 540 15.91 -17.53 -18.05
C GLY A 540 16.24 -16.77 -16.77
N PHE A 541 17.55 -16.65 -16.48
CA PHE A 541 18.07 -16.18 -15.20
C PHE A 541 17.53 -14.81 -14.77
N LYS A 542 17.54 -13.81 -15.64
CA LYS A 542 17.11 -12.44 -15.27
C LYS A 542 15.64 -12.42 -14.81
N ALA A 543 14.75 -13.10 -15.55
CA ALA A 543 13.34 -13.17 -15.17
C ALA A 543 13.13 -13.94 -13.86
N LEU A 544 13.82 -15.07 -13.70
CA LEU A 544 13.78 -15.88 -12.48
C LEU A 544 14.30 -15.09 -11.27
N PHE A 545 15.42 -14.38 -11.42
CA PHE A 545 15.99 -13.55 -10.35
C PHE A 545 15.02 -12.43 -9.93
N THR A 546 14.45 -11.70 -10.89
CA THR A 546 13.47 -10.63 -10.61
C THR A 546 12.22 -11.18 -9.94
N TRP A 547 11.75 -12.35 -10.38
CA TRP A 547 10.61 -13.00 -9.76
C TRP A 547 10.88 -13.43 -8.32
N ALA A 548 12.05 -14.04 -8.06
CA ALA A 548 12.39 -14.59 -6.76
C ALA A 548 12.82 -13.53 -5.73
N MET A 549 13.55 -12.50 -6.16
CA MET A 549 14.21 -11.53 -5.28
C MET A 549 13.52 -10.17 -5.25
N GLY A 550 12.76 -9.84 -6.29
CA GLY A 550 12.05 -8.56 -6.37
C GLY A 550 10.77 -8.56 -5.55
N SER A 551 10.33 -7.40 -5.09
CA SER A 551 8.99 -7.19 -4.55
C SER A 551 7.91 -7.70 -5.51
N ASN A 552 6.70 -7.93 -5.03
CA ASN A 552 5.60 -8.42 -5.85
C ASN A 552 5.08 -7.34 -6.81
N PHE A 553 5.95 -6.95 -7.74
CA PHE A 553 5.55 -6.11 -8.87
C PHE A 553 4.43 -6.78 -9.66
N ASN A 554 3.37 -6.05 -9.95
CA ASN A 554 2.22 -6.59 -10.69
C ASN A 554 2.59 -7.21 -12.04
N THR A 555 3.67 -6.75 -12.66
CA THR A 555 4.21 -7.31 -13.90
C THR A 555 4.52 -8.80 -13.79
N LYS A 556 4.89 -9.32 -12.60
CA LYS A 556 5.09 -10.75 -12.35
C LYS A 556 3.83 -11.58 -12.65
N PHE A 557 2.66 -11.01 -12.37
CA PHE A 557 1.35 -11.66 -12.47
C PHE A 557 0.67 -11.46 -13.83
N ARG A 558 1.41 -10.89 -14.81
CA ARG A 558 0.97 -10.74 -16.20
C ARG A 558 1.62 -11.76 -17.16
N LEU A 559 2.35 -12.74 -16.62
CA LEU A 559 3.04 -13.76 -17.43
C LEU A 559 2.13 -14.93 -17.82
N ILE A 560 1.21 -15.29 -16.95
CA ILE A 560 0.22 -16.38 -17.12
C ILE A 560 -1.15 -15.89 -16.64
N GLY A 561 -2.16 -16.74 -16.74
CA GLY A 561 -3.51 -16.47 -16.26
C GLY A 561 -4.38 -15.66 -17.22
N PRO A 562 -5.59 -15.26 -16.76
CA PRO A 562 -6.61 -14.66 -17.63
C PRO A 562 -6.18 -13.32 -18.24
N TRP A 563 -5.44 -12.51 -17.48
CA TRP A 563 -4.94 -11.21 -17.91
C TRP A 563 -3.51 -11.25 -18.47
N ARG A 564 -3.12 -12.36 -19.08
CA ARG A 564 -1.78 -12.60 -19.59
C ARG A 564 -1.33 -11.57 -20.63
N TRP A 565 -0.15 -10.98 -20.41
CA TRP A 565 0.53 -10.05 -21.30
C TRP A 565 2.03 -10.33 -21.39
N THR A 566 2.40 -11.59 -21.59
CA THR A 566 3.79 -12.10 -21.52
C THR A 566 4.75 -11.35 -22.43
N LYS A 567 4.29 -10.94 -23.64
CA LYS A 567 5.12 -10.21 -24.62
C LYS A 567 5.66 -8.88 -24.08
N GLY A 568 4.88 -8.16 -23.26
CA GLY A 568 5.31 -6.92 -22.65
C GLY A 568 5.92 -7.10 -21.26
N ALA A 569 5.33 -7.97 -20.43
CA ALA A 569 5.77 -8.17 -19.05
C ALA A 569 7.19 -8.78 -18.96
N LEU A 570 7.53 -9.73 -19.81
CA LEU A 570 8.82 -10.41 -19.75
C LEU A 570 10.03 -9.50 -20.05
N PRO A 571 10.00 -8.61 -21.06
CA PRO A 571 11.05 -7.61 -21.25
C PRO A 571 11.23 -6.67 -20.06
N ILE A 572 10.14 -6.22 -19.43
CA ILE A 572 10.19 -5.36 -18.24
C ILE A 572 10.89 -6.10 -17.08
N MET A 573 10.52 -7.35 -16.84
CA MET A 573 11.16 -8.18 -15.80
C MET A 573 12.62 -8.46 -16.04
N ARG A 574 13.03 -8.63 -17.32
CA ARG A 574 14.43 -8.93 -17.70
C ARG A 574 15.30 -7.67 -17.81
N GLY A 575 14.69 -6.50 -17.92
CA GLY A 575 15.35 -5.21 -18.06
C GLY A 575 15.19 -4.34 -16.82
N GLU A 576 14.26 -3.39 -16.86
CA GLU A 576 14.03 -2.39 -15.82
C GLU A 576 13.98 -2.98 -14.40
N LEU A 577 13.13 -3.98 -14.19
CA LEU A 577 12.96 -4.56 -12.85
C LEU A 577 14.17 -5.39 -12.41
N PHE A 578 14.82 -6.11 -13.32
CA PHE A 578 16.06 -6.81 -13.01
C PHE A 578 17.16 -5.83 -12.57
N ASP A 579 17.30 -4.72 -13.30
CA ASP A 579 18.34 -3.73 -13.03
C ASP A 579 18.15 -3.03 -11.69
N VAL A 580 16.91 -2.78 -11.27
CA VAL A 580 16.64 -2.15 -9.98
C VAL A 580 16.74 -3.14 -8.81
N VAL A 581 16.24 -4.36 -8.96
CA VAL A 581 16.27 -5.38 -7.90
C VAL A 581 17.70 -5.72 -7.48
N LYS A 582 18.62 -5.91 -8.43
CA LYS A 582 20.04 -6.19 -8.11
C LYS A 582 20.77 -5.06 -7.40
N GLN A 583 20.20 -3.86 -7.37
CA GLN A 583 20.79 -2.66 -6.77
C GLN A 583 20.00 -2.15 -5.55
N THR A 584 18.97 -2.88 -5.11
CA THR A 584 18.07 -2.46 -4.01
C THR A 584 18.87 -2.01 -2.80
N GLY A 585 18.62 -0.76 -2.34
CA GLY A 585 19.27 -0.18 -1.17
C GLY A 585 20.79 -0.11 -1.23
N GLY A 586 21.41 -0.47 -2.35
CA GLY A 586 22.86 -0.58 -2.49
C GLY A 586 23.43 -1.92 -2.02
N GLY A 587 24.72 -2.17 -2.32
CA GLY A 587 25.33 -3.49 -2.14
C GLY A 587 25.30 -4.03 -0.70
N VAL A 588 25.52 -3.16 0.31
CA VAL A 588 25.48 -3.57 1.72
C VAL A 588 24.06 -3.96 2.12
N PHE A 589 23.07 -3.15 1.78
CA PHE A 589 21.68 -3.45 2.09
C PHE A 589 21.23 -4.73 1.37
N PHE A 590 21.47 -4.84 0.06
CA PHE A 590 21.12 -6.02 -0.70
C PHE A 590 21.73 -7.30 -0.11
N THR A 591 22.98 -7.24 0.30
CA THR A 591 23.65 -8.39 0.93
C THR A 591 23.04 -8.75 2.28
N THR A 592 22.82 -7.78 3.15
CA THR A 592 22.39 -8.04 4.54
C THR A 592 20.89 -8.29 4.67
N TYR A 593 20.06 -7.61 3.89
CA TYR A 593 18.59 -7.70 4.01
C TYR A 593 17.93 -8.58 2.96
N THR A 594 18.65 -8.95 1.90
CA THR A 594 18.10 -9.79 0.83
C THR A 594 18.90 -11.08 0.65
N LEU A 595 20.20 -10.99 0.38
CA LEU A 595 21.00 -12.17 0.01
C LEU A 595 21.25 -13.10 1.21
N LEU A 596 21.67 -12.58 2.36
CA LEU A 596 21.89 -13.42 3.55
C LEU A 596 20.60 -14.08 4.07
N PRO A 597 19.46 -13.36 4.20
CA PRO A 597 18.19 -13.99 4.51
C PRO A 597 17.77 -15.05 3.48
N LEU A 598 17.96 -14.81 2.19
CA LEU A 598 17.70 -15.81 1.14
C LEU A 598 18.51 -17.08 1.37
N LEU A 599 19.81 -16.95 1.59
CA LEU A 599 20.69 -18.12 1.79
C LEU A 599 20.30 -18.88 3.08
N LEU A 600 20.03 -18.19 4.16
CA LEU A 600 19.64 -18.81 5.43
C LEU A 600 18.27 -19.49 5.32
N PHE A 601 17.23 -18.70 5.00
CA PHE A 601 15.86 -19.21 5.02
C PHE A 601 15.57 -20.10 3.82
N GLY A 602 16.21 -19.85 2.68
CA GLY A 602 16.17 -20.76 1.52
C GLY A 602 16.76 -22.12 1.83
N SER A 603 17.90 -22.17 2.53
CA SER A 603 18.50 -23.44 2.97
C SER A 603 17.61 -24.19 3.94
N LEU A 604 17.01 -23.49 4.94
CA LEU A 604 16.06 -24.09 5.87
C LEU A 604 14.81 -24.59 5.14
N THR A 605 14.32 -23.85 4.17
CA THR A 605 13.17 -24.24 3.31
C THR A 605 13.47 -25.52 2.54
N LEU A 606 14.63 -25.59 1.90
CA LEU A 606 15.06 -26.79 1.16
C LEU A 606 15.16 -28.02 2.08
N LEU A 607 15.73 -27.87 3.27
CA LEU A 607 15.80 -28.93 4.26
C LEU A 607 14.41 -29.41 4.70
N LEU A 608 13.49 -28.49 4.97
CA LEU A 608 12.12 -28.83 5.33
C LEU A 608 11.40 -29.56 4.20
N HIS A 609 11.53 -29.10 2.97
CA HIS A 609 10.91 -29.76 1.82
C HIS A 609 11.53 -31.14 1.53
N ALA A 610 12.84 -31.28 1.63
CA ALA A 610 13.52 -32.57 1.49
C ALA A 610 13.06 -33.57 2.54
N THR A 611 13.00 -33.15 3.80
CA THR A 611 12.52 -34.00 4.91
C THR A 611 11.04 -34.35 4.73
N ALA A 612 10.20 -33.38 4.32
CA ALA A 612 8.79 -33.64 4.02
C ALA A 612 8.63 -34.61 2.85
N GLY A 613 9.49 -34.52 1.82
CA GLY A 613 9.52 -35.48 0.72
C GLY A 613 9.82 -36.89 1.20
N ILE A 614 10.82 -37.08 2.03
CA ILE A 614 11.15 -38.39 2.64
C ILE A 614 9.95 -38.91 3.47
N LEU A 615 9.35 -38.07 4.30
CA LEU A 615 8.17 -38.46 5.10
C LEU A 615 7.00 -38.91 4.21
N ARG A 616 6.76 -38.26 3.09
CA ARG A 616 5.72 -38.64 2.12
C ARG A 616 6.01 -39.98 1.46
N LEU A 617 7.29 -40.26 1.12
CA LEU A 617 7.72 -41.55 0.56
C LEU A 617 7.50 -42.72 1.53
N VAL A 618 7.65 -42.49 2.84
CA VAL A 618 7.38 -43.51 3.87
C VAL A 618 5.93 -43.50 4.34
N GLY A 619 5.02 -42.86 3.63
CA GLY A 619 3.58 -42.87 3.92
C GLY A 619 3.11 -41.89 5.01
N MET A 620 4.00 -41.08 5.59
CA MET A 620 3.71 -40.17 6.70
C MET A 620 3.26 -38.77 6.21
N LYS A 621 2.24 -38.73 5.34
CA LYS A 621 1.77 -37.48 4.68
C LYS A 621 1.34 -36.39 5.66
N GLU A 622 0.60 -36.74 6.71
CA GLU A 622 0.16 -35.78 7.75
C GLU A 622 1.34 -35.10 8.46
N ARG A 623 2.37 -35.90 8.83
CA ARG A 623 3.56 -35.33 9.50
C ARG A 623 4.35 -34.43 8.55
N ALA A 624 4.43 -34.77 7.27
CA ALA A 624 5.06 -33.92 6.26
C ALA A 624 4.32 -32.58 6.13
N ASN A 625 3.01 -32.58 6.05
CA ASN A 625 2.20 -31.39 5.95
C ASN A 625 2.30 -30.53 7.23
N LYS A 626 2.21 -31.15 8.40
CA LYS A 626 2.40 -30.44 9.68
C LYS A 626 3.79 -29.82 9.81
N MET A 627 4.81 -30.44 9.23
CA MET A 627 6.18 -29.93 9.27
C MET A 627 6.37 -28.71 8.37
N LEU A 628 5.68 -28.62 7.25
CA LEU A 628 5.70 -27.46 6.36
C LEU A 628 4.74 -26.35 6.84
N GLY A 629 3.84 -26.66 7.78
CA GLY A 629 2.76 -25.75 8.16
C GLY A 629 1.56 -25.79 7.22
N THR A 630 1.62 -26.59 6.15
CA THR A 630 0.49 -26.82 5.24
C THR A 630 -0.55 -27.75 5.90
N GLY A 631 -0.91 -27.47 7.13
CA GLY A 631 -2.09 -28.01 7.74
C GLY A 631 -3.26 -27.28 7.12
N ASN A 632 -4.11 -28.03 6.37
CA ASN A 632 -5.36 -27.56 5.81
C ASN A 632 -5.99 -26.49 6.70
N ILE A 633 -5.88 -25.20 6.30
CA ILE A 633 -6.97 -24.28 6.58
C ILE A 633 -8.04 -24.78 5.61
N PRO A 634 -9.09 -25.48 6.09
CA PRO A 634 -10.10 -25.99 5.18
C PRO A 634 -10.66 -24.78 4.45
N ARG A 635 -10.69 -24.82 3.11
CA ARG A 635 -11.62 -23.97 2.39
C ARG A 635 -12.95 -24.13 3.08
N ARG A 636 -13.52 -23.06 3.60
CA ARG A 636 -14.89 -23.09 4.10
C ARG A 636 -15.73 -23.61 2.94
N GLU A 637 -16.52 -24.66 3.19
CA GLU A 637 -17.48 -25.18 2.20
C GLU A 637 -18.28 -23.99 1.67
N GLY A 638 -18.13 -23.70 0.39
CA GLY A 638 -18.69 -22.51 -0.26
C GLY A 638 -17.69 -21.61 -0.98
N ASP A 639 -16.37 -21.84 -0.87
CA ASP A 639 -15.31 -21.05 -1.52
C ASP A 639 -15.07 -21.46 -2.98
N ASN A 640 -16.08 -21.88 -3.71
CA ASN A 640 -16.03 -21.91 -5.17
C ASN A 640 -16.16 -20.46 -5.66
N LEU A 641 -14.99 -19.87 -5.98
CA LEU A 641 -14.90 -18.63 -6.73
C LEU A 641 -15.50 -18.80 -8.12
#